data_7be484d99010df33e96b2af613344ece
#
_entry.id   7be484d99010df33e96b2af613344ece
#
_cell.length_a   1.000
_cell.length_b   1.000
_cell.length_c   1.000
_cell.angle_alpha   90.00
_cell.angle_beta   90.00
_cell.angle_gamma   90.00
#
_symmetry.space_group_name_H-M   'P 1'
#
loop_
_entity.id
_entity.type
_entity.pdbx_description
1 polymer ?
#
loop_
_entity_poly.entity_id
_entity_poly.type
_entity_poly.pdbx_seq_one_letter_code
_entity_poly.pdbx_strand_id
1 'polypeptide(L)'
;MAAHFWSLAWLLSFLTYAHCDLYQVNDQIGVGRRFDGIGGLSGGSATSKLLIAYPDQQRNEILDYLFKPKFGASLQILKVEIGGDAQASDATEASHMHVEWEENYQRGYEWWLMKEAKKRNPNIQLYGLPWAFPGWLGHGTQNPYYDRQKLANYIYKWIWGAKVYHNLTIDYIGIWNEQNCDLQYIMVLRDILDRNGFMNTKIVATDSWWSAISDIELYAEVTAAVDALGVHYPGVLSPDSAINSGKQLWSSEDYSSFNDEVGGGCWARILNQNYVKGLMTSTIAWNLIDSFYQALPWDRDSLMTAREPVEWQLYSHTTQLSEIGWRYLPHDHGVGMLNQGGSYVTLVSPDLSHLTIVIEAMSHNHSLCIRPKLPWYTVTTQNVTFVLTGSFSKISQLFIWQSTLTFNGTTPTYFKSLGTVPVINGQVTIIIQPDQIISLTTLNDATHGEYLQPPPSAPFPLPFIENFEDYPVSSEPYTMAPQQGSYDVVDVGGEHGKVMRQMVLQTPIAWCSGTLNYNGTLNVVGSFNWTDITISTDILLGGVNASDGAFIGVRINNGGCTTYAAMGLFFFTYPNDGRFSLTSDVLGKNVIVSGRESGVIVPGWNTLTLSVKGTVATGICNGVELFSVLVPSFPANGFAGVGTDIYGYADFDNIQITNAADPSASKKKSKALYFQKESHDVSA
;
A
#
# COMPACT_ATOMS: atom_id res chain seq x y z
N MET A 1 45.53 -68.20 43.58
CA MET A 1 44.45 -68.48 42.64
C MET A 1 43.88 -67.17 42.15
N ALA A 2 44.32 -66.74 40.96
CA ALA A 2 43.87 -65.48 40.34
C ALA A 2 43.05 -65.84 39.09
N ALA A 3 41.81 -65.35 39.05
CA ALA A 3 40.94 -65.48 37.90
C ALA A 3 40.92 -64.17 37.11
N HIS A 4 41.35 -64.24 35.88
CA HIS A 4 41.25 -63.12 34.92
C HIS A 4 39.85 -63.09 34.31
N PHE A 5 39.16 -61.93 34.46
CA PHE A 5 37.97 -61.59 33.69
C PHE A 5 38.37 -60.73 32.49
N TRP A 6 38.09 -61.19 31.30
CA TRP A 6 38.15 -60.44 30.04
C TRP A 6 36.78 -59.76 29.80
N SER A 7 36.75 -58.42 29.83
CA SER A 7 35.60 -57.66 29.41
C SER A 7 35.76 -57.27 27.92
N LEU A 8 34.91 -57.89 27.08
CA LEU A 8 34.71 -57.48 25.67
C LEU A 8 33.84 -56.24 25.66
N ALA A 9 34.43 -55.07 25.33
CA ALA A 9 33.70 -53.86 25.03
C ALA A 9 33.19 -53.95 23.59
N TRP A 10 31.89 -54.03 23.43
CA TRP A 10 31.20 -53.83 22.13
C TRP A 10 31.14 -52.34 21.85
N LEU A 11 31.93 -51.86 20.82
CA LEU A 11 31.73 -50.59 20.20
C LEU A 11 30.51 -50.68 19.28
N LEU A 12 29.35 -50.25 19.74
CA LEU A 12 28.20 -49.94 18.89
C LEU A 12 28.50 -48.60 18.21
N SER A 13 29.03 -48.65 17.00
CA SER A 13 29.05 -47.52 16.08
C SER A 13 27.59 -47.23 15.63
N PHE A 14 26.97 -46.23 16.22
CA PHE A 14 25.76 -45.63 15.68
C PHE A 14 26.12 -44.96 14.35
N LEU A 15 25.97 -45.71 13.25
CA LEU A 15 25.80 -45.12 11.92
C LEU A 15 24.42 -44.40 11.93
N THR A 16 24.44 -43.14 12.22
CA THR A 16 23.30 -42.27 11.88
C THR A 16 23.21 -42.26 10.35
N TYR A 17 22.37 -43.09 9.80
CA TYR A 17 21.92 -42.92 8.43
C TYR A 17 21.25 -41.54 8.36
N ALA A 18 21.93 -40.59 7.74
CA ALA A 18 21.29 -39.35 7.35
C ALA A 18 20.16 -39.74 6.37
N HIS A 19 18.93 -39.79 6.86
CA HIS A 19 17.77 -39.91 6.00
C HIS A 19 17.82 -38.76 5.02
N CYS A 20 18.11 -39.02 3.78
CA CYS A 20 18.00 -38.06 2.70
C CYS A 20 16.59 -38.19 2.14
N ASP A 21 15.76 -37.19 2.43
CA ASP A 21 14.39 -37.16 1.94
C ASP A 21 14.39 -36.87 0.42
N LEU A 22 13.69 -37.73 -0.33
CA LEU A 22 13.60 -37.67 -1.80
C LEU A 22 12.29 -36.99 -2.21
N TYR A 23 12.38 -35.94 -2.99
CA TYR A 23 11.24 -35.20 -3.54
C TYR A 23 11.26 -35.27 -5.06
N GLN A 24 10.16 -35.65 -5.67
CA GLN A 24 10.05 -35.78 -7.14
C GLN A 24 9.83 -34.37 -7.75
N VAL A 25 10.49 -34.13 -8.87
CA VAL A 25 10.29 -32.94 -9.72
C VAL A 25 10.15 -33.45 -11.17
N ASN A 26 8.90 -33.55 -11.63
CA ASN A 26 8.62 -34.02 -12.99
C ASN A 26 7.25 -33.51 -13.49
N ASP A 27 7.10 -33.57 -14.81
CA ASP A 27 5.91 -33.17 -15.57
C ASP A 27 5.12 -34.38 -16.13
N GLN A 28 5.38 -35.58 -15.67
CA GLN A 28 4.81 -36.81 -16.27
C GLN A 28 3.29 -36.92 -16.12
N ILE A 29 2.72 -36.34 -15.08
CA ILE A 29 1.28 -36.28 -14.87
C ILE A 29 0.67 -34.93 -15.31
N GLY A 30 1.44 -34.14 -16.06
CA GLY A 30 1.07 -32.80 -16.51
C GLY A 30 1.60 -31.70 -15.59
N VAL A 31 1.07 -30.51 -15.78
CA VAL A 31 1.39 -29.32 -14.99
C VAL A 31 0.18 -28.84 -14.19
N GLY A 32 0.43 -28.14 -13.10
CA GLY A 32 -0.59 -27.59 -12.23
C GLY A 32 -1.18 -26.26 -12.73
N ARG A 33 -1.65 -25.43 -11.80
CA ARG A 33 -2.26 -24.13 -12.10
C ARG A 33 -1.23 -23.18 -12.70
N ARG A 34 -1.74 -22.21 -13.48
CA ARG A 34 -0.94 -21.11 -14.01
C ARG A 34 -0.53 -20.18 -12.86
N PHE A 35 0.71 -19.73 -12.86
CA PHE A 35 1.20 -18.69 -11.99
C PHE A 35 0.79 -17.32 -12.54
N ASP A 36 0.10 -16.51 -11.75
CA ASP A 36 -0.45 -15.23 -12.16
C ASP A 36 0.42 -14.05 -11.75
N GLY A 37 1.42 -14.29 -10.90
CA GLY A 37 2.37 -13.27 -10.45
C GLY A 37 2.22 -12.88 -8.99
N ILE A 38 3.24 -12.18 -8.50
CA ILE A 38 3.29 -11.64 -7.16
C ILE A 38 3.26 -10.11 -7.25
N GLY A 39 2.48 -9.48 -6.39
CA GLY A 39 2.24 -8.05 -6.44
C GLY A 39 2.37 -7.33 -5.11
N GLY A 40 2.20 -6.02 -5.21
CA GLY A 40 2.05 -5.12 -4.08
C GLY A 40 0.97 -4.08 -4.37
N LEU A 41 0.38 -3.57 -3.31
CA LEU A 41 -0.73 -2.63 -3.35
C LEU A 41 -0.25 -1.22 -2.99
N SER A 42 -0.64 -0.25 -3.79
CA SER A 42 -0.64 1.17 -3.46
C SER A 42 -2.08 1.59 -3.20
N GLY A 43 -2.36 2.04 -1.99
CA GLY A 43 -3.68 2.47 -1.59
C GLY A 43 -3.61 3.15 -0.22
N GLY A 44 -4.72 3.74 0.22
CA GLY A 44 -4.72 4.51 1.46
C GLY A 44 -4.07 5.89 1.31
N SER A 45 -3.76 6.30 0.08
CA SER A 45 -3.44 7.65 -0.37
C SER A 45 -2.11 8.26 0.07
N ALA A 46 -1.64 8.11 1.30
CA ALA A 46 -0.58 8.99 1.80
C ALA A 46 0.84 8.54 1.46
N THR A 47 1.06 7.25 1.28
CA THR A 47 2.41 6.68 1.24
C THR A 47 3.12 6.89 -0.09
N SER A 48 2.56 6.33 -1.15
CA SER A 48 3.19 6.41 -2.48
C SER A 48 3.12 7.82 -3.06
N LYS A 49 2.13 8.62 -2.70
CA LYS A 49 2.01 10.02 -3.11
C LYS A 49 3.22 10.86 -2.70
N LEU A 50 3.70 10.67 -1.48
CA LEU A 50 4.85 11.42 -0.97
C LEU A 50 6.13 11.19 -1.78
N LEU A 51 6.27 10.04 -2.45
CA LEU A 51 7.41 9.75 -3.33
C LEU A 51 7.58 10.77 -4.46
N ILE A 52 6.49 11.41 -4.93
CA ILE A 52 6.57 12.42 -5.98
C ILE A 52 7.43 13.60 -5.52
N ALA A 53 7.39 13.93 -4.24
CA ALA A 53 8.17 15.02 -3.64
C ALA A 53 9.60 14.60 -3.21
N TYR A 54 9.98 13.32 -3.34
CA TYR A 54 11.32 12.86 -2.99
C TYR A 54 12.34 13.36 -4.03
N PRO A 55 13.63 13.55 -3.63
CA PRO A 55 14.68 13.78 -4.58
C PRO A 55 14.74 12.68 -5.63
N ASP A 56 14.99 13.04 -6.89
CA ASP A 56 14.89 12.13 -8.04
C ASP A 56 15.70 10.84 -7.86
N GLN A 57 16.90 10.94 -7.32
CA GLN A 57 17.75 9.77 -7.10
C GLN A 57 17.07 8.76 -6.16
N GLN A 58 16.68 9.18 -4.95
CA GLN A 58 16.07 8.30 -3.96
C GLN A 58 14.73 7.74 -4.43
N ARG A 59 13.92 8.58 -5.07
CA ARG A 59 12.67 8.15 -5.67
C ARG A 59 12.88 7.06 -6.72
N ASN A 60 13.83 7.25 -7.64
CA ASN A 60 14.11 6.27 -8.68
C ASN A 60 14.70 4.98 -8.12
N GLU A 61 15.57 5.04 -7.13
CA GLU A 61 16.13 3.87 -6.44
C GLU A 61 15.02 3.04 -5.76
N ILE A 62 14.09 3.69 -5.05
CA ILE A 62 12.93 3.04 -4.42
C ILE A 62 12.06 2.34 -5.48
N LEU A 63 11.71 3.06 -6.55
CA LEU A 63 10.88 2.51 -7.62
C LEU A 63 11.58 1.38 -8.39
N ASP A 64 12.92 1.43 -8.52
CA ASP A 64 13.70 0.35 -9.11
C ASP A 64 13.66 -0.90 -8.23
N TYR A 65 13.83 -0.77 -6.91
CA TYR A 65 13.71 -1.90 -5.98
C TYR A 65 12.34 -2.58 -6.05
N LEU A 66 11.27 -1.82 -6.26
CA LEU A 66 9.92 -2.37 -6.36
C LEU A 66 9.65 -3.01 -7.72
N PHE A 67 9.95 -2.34 -8.82
CA PHE A 67 9.39 -2.66 -10.13
C PHE A 67 10.37 -3.15 -11.19
N LYS A 68 11.67 -2.85 -11.08
CA LYS A 68 12.64 -3.19 -12.12
C LYS A 68 12.84 -4.70 -12.20
N PRO A 69 12.64 -5.33 -13.37
CA PRO A 69 12.84 -6.76 -13.56
C PRO A 69 14.26 -7.19 -13.20
N LYS A 70 14.39 -8.35 -12.57
CA LYS A 70 15.67 -8.93 -12.16
C LYS A 70 16.49 -8.05 -11.21
N PHE A 71 15.79 -7.18 -10.46
CA PHE A 71 16.38 -6.25 -9.51
C PHE A 71 15.38 -6.03 -8.37
N GLY A 72 15.77 -6.19 -7.12
CA GLY A 72 14.87 -6.00 -6.00
C GLY A 72 13.66 -6.94 -6.00
N ALA A 73 12.52 -6.44 -5.54
CA ALA A 73 11.27 -7.18 -5.47
C ALA A 73 10.76 -7.63 -6.84
N SER A 74 11.13 -6.93 -7.90
CA SER A 74 10.72 -7.30 -9.28
C SER A 74 9.23 -7.61 -9.39
N LEU A 75 8.37 -6.77 -8.80
CA LEU A 75 6.94 -7.01 -8.73
C LEU A 75 6.32 -7.18 -10.11
N GLN A 76 5.37 -8.10 -10.18
CA GLN A 76 4.72 -8.53 -11.42
C GLN A 76 3.29 -8.00 -11.53
N ILE A 77 2.69 -7.59 -10.40
CA ILE A 77 1.37 -6.96 -10.33
C ILE A 77 1.50 -5.69 -9.48
N LEU A 78 0.92 -4.59 -9.96
CA LEU A 78 0.68 -3.39 -9.17
C LEU A 78 -0.83 -3.23 -9.01
N LYS A 79 -1.32 -3.40 -7.78
CA LYS A 79 -2.70 -3.07 -7.39
C LYS A 79 -2.74 -1.63 -6.91
N VAL A 80 -3.72 -0.86 -7.37
CA VAL A 80 -3.92 0.54 -6.99
C VAL A 80 -5.34 0.80 -6.55
N GLU A 81 -5.51 1.81 -5.69
CA GLU A 81 -6.83 2.29 -5.32
C GLU A 81 -7.46 3.11 -6.43
N ILE A 82 -8.75 2.88 -6.67
CA ILE A 82 -9.60 3.79 -7.46
C ILE A 82 -10.21 4.77 -6.47
N GLY A 83 -9.80 6.03 -6.54
CA GLY A 83 -10.20 7.05 -5.59
C GLY A 83 -11.71 7.31 -5.55
N GLY A 84 -12.24 7.49 -4.34
CA GLY A 84 -13.65 7.72 -4.07
C GLY A 84 -13.93 8.94 -3.19
N ASP A 85 -12.95 9.83 -2.99
CA ASP A 85 -13.06 11.05 -2.18
C ASP A 85 -13.26 10.80 -0.68
N ALA A 86 -12.98 9.61 -0.20
CA ALA A 86 -13.10 9.23 1.20
C ALA A 86 -11.86 8.51 1.70
N GLN A 87 -11.72 8.51 3.00
CA GLN A 87 -10.64 7.82 3.71
C GLN A 87 -10.61 6.33 3.40
N ALA A 88 -9.43 5.83 3.05
CA ALA A 88 -9.21 4.46 2.61
C ALA A 88 -8.11 3.72 3.39
N SER A 89 -7.65 4.22 4.49
CA SER A 89 -6.72 3.72 5.53
C SER A 89 -5.87 4.85 6.09
N ASP A 90 -4.92 5.38 5.32
CA ASP A 90 -3.96 6.41 5.75
C ASP A 90 -4.39 7.82 5.34
N ALA A 91 -5.09 7.93 4.21
CA ALA A 91 -5.64 9.18 3.73
C ALA A 91 -6.76 8.94 2.70
N THR A 92 -7.25 10.03 2.11
CA THR A 92 -8.28 10.02 1.06
C THR A 92 -7.64 9.93 -0.31
N GLU A 93 -8.14 9.03 -1.16
CA GLU A 93 -7.85 9.03 -2.59
C GLU A 93 -8.85 9.89 -3.36
N ALA A 94 -8.33 10.77 -4.21
CA ALA A 94 -9.13 11.67 -5.04
C ALA A 94 -9.85 10.91 -6.16
N SER A 95 -11.16 11.13 -6.28
CA SER A 95 -11.94 10.59 -7.39
C SER A 95 -11.64 11.33 -8.71
N HIS A 96 -11.62 10.60 -9.81
CA HIS A 96 -11.62 11.19 -11.16
C HIS A 96 -12.95 11.90 -11.49
N MET A 97 -13.97 11.78 -10.62
CA MET A 97 -15.28 12.44 -10.74
C MET A 97 -15.79 12.83 -9.33
N HIS A 98 -15.42 14.00 -8.84
CA HIS A 98 -15.97 14.50 -7.57
C HIS A 98 -17.48 14.67 -7.62
N VAL A 99 -18.00 15.00 -8.80
CA VAL A 99 -19.43 15.16 -9.09
C VAL A 99 -19.79 14.47 -10.39
N GLU A 100 -21.07 14.12 -10.59
CA GLU A 100 -21.55 13.31 -11.71
C GLU A 100 -21.23 13.88 -13.11
N TRP A 101 -21.13 15.21 -13.23
CA TRP A 101 -20.94 15.92 -14.50
C TRP A 101 -19.50 16.35 -14.77
N GLU A 102 -18.55 16.00 -13.90
CA GLU A 102 -17.12 16.32 -14.04
C GLU A 102 -16.32 15.05 -14.26
N GLU A 103 -15.34 15.12 -15.17
CA GLU A 103 -14.34 14.08 -15.38
C GLU A 103 -12.96 14.73 -15.42
N ASN A 104 -12.04 14.25 -14.58
CA ASN A 104 -10.67 14.75 -14.54
C ASN A 104 -9.67 13.61 -14.33
N TYR A 105 -8.98 13.23 -15.37
CA TYR A 105 -8.01 12.15 -15.38
C TYR A 105 -6.56 12.61 -15.11
N GLN A 106 -6.36 13.86 -14.73
CA GLN A 106 -5.06 14.35 -14.21
C GLN A 106 -5.00 14.29 -12.68
N ARG A 107 -6.12 14.04 -12.03
CA ARG A 107 -6.29 13.96 -10.59
C ARG A 107 -5.92 12.57 -10.09
N GLY A 108 -5.24 12.49 -8.95
CA GLY A 108 -4.79 11.24 -8.35
C GLY A 108 -3.35 10.88 -8.73
N TYR A 109 -2.56 10.52 -7.72
CA TYR A 109 -1.13 10.18 -7.92
C TYR A 109 -0.92 8.77 -8.48
N GLU A 110 -1.92 7.90 -8.40
CA GLU A 110 -1.81 6.50 -8.85
C GLU A 110 -1.54 6.40 -10.35
N TRP A 111 -1.99 7.36 -11.17
CA TRP A 111 -1.62 7.44 -12.58
C TRP A 111 -0.11 7.56 -12.78
N TRP A 112 0.53 8.40 -11.95
CA TRP A 112 1.98 8.56 -11.96
C TRP A 112 2.68 7.27 -11.56
N LEU A 113 2.24 6.62 -10.47
CA LEU A 113 2.84 5.38 -9.97
C LEU A 113 2.73 4.25 -11.00
N MET A 114 1.56 4.07 -11.61
CA MET A 114 1.37 3.07 -12.68
C MET A 114 2.28 3.33 -13.89
N LYS A 115 2.46 4.60 -14.29
CA LYS A 115 3.41 4.97 -15.37
C LYS A 115 4.84 4.66 -14.99
N GLU A 116 5.27 4.99 -13.78
CA GLU A 116 6.63 4.69 -13.30
C GLU A 116 6.88 3.17 -13.18
N ALA A 117 5.88 2.40 -12.78
CA ALA A 117 5.95 0.94 -12.78
C ALA A 117 6.08 0.38 -14.20
N LYS A 118 5.22 0.80 -15.13
CA LYS A 118 5.29 0.38 -16.57
C LYS A 118 6.58 0.81 -17.25
N LYS A 119 7.14 1.95 -16.91
CA LYS A 119 8.43 2.43 -17.44
C LYS A 119 9.59 1.49 -17.07
N ARG A 120 9.56 0.90 -15.87
CA ARG A 120 10.57 -0.04 -15.37
C ARG A 120 10.29 -1.47 -15.81
N ASN A 121 9.04 -1.87 -15.72
CA ASN A 121 8.56 -3.20 -16.08
C ASN A 121 7.35 -3.10 -17.04
N PRO A 122 7.57 -3.06 -18.36
CA PRO A 122 6.46 -2.99 -19.32
C PRO A 122 5.45 -4.13 -19.20
N ASN A 123 5.87 -5.28 -18.64
CA ASN A 123 5.04 -6.48 -18.49
C ASN A 123 4.29 -6.53 -17.15
N ILE A 124 4.50 -5.58 -16.24
CA ILE A 124 3.76 -5.53 -14.97
C ILE A 124 2.26 -5.43 -15.26
N GLN A 125 1.45 -6.22 -14.57
CA GLN A 125 0.00 -6.15 -14.70
C GLN A 125 -0.56 -5.09 -13.75
N LEU A 126 -1.58 -4.35 -14.21
CA LEU A 126 -2.23 -3.29 -13.45
C LEU A 126 -3.60 -3.76 -12.99
N TYR A 127 -3.86 -3.55 -11.71
CA TYR A 127 -5.10 -3.94 -11.05
C TYR A 127 -5.69 -2.74 -10.30
N GLY A 128 -6.94 -2.37 -10.57
CA GLY A 128 -7.66 -1.29 -9.88
C GLY A 128 -8.73 -1.84 -8.95
N LEU A 129 -8.83 -1.29 -7.71
CA LEU A 129 -9.86 -1.65 -6.73
C LEU A 129 -10.37 -0.39 -6.03
N PRO A 130 -11.69 -0.14 -5.97
CA PRO A 130 -12.24 0.96 -5.17
C PRO A 130 -12.37 0.57 -3.69
N TRP A 131 -12.00 1.49 -2.77
CA TRP A 131 -12.31 1.40 -1.34
C TRP A 131 -13.57 2.18 -0.99
N ALA A 132 -13.74 3.34 -1.62
CA ALA A 132 -14.84 4.25 -1.39
C ALA A 132 -15.40 4.75 -2.72
N PHE A 133 -16.50 5.50 -2.67
CA PHE A 133 -17.07 6.10 -3.87
C PHE A 133 -17.56 7.53 -3.60
N PRO A 134 -17.56 8.41 -4.61
CA PRO A 134 -18.16 9.73 -4.48
C PRO A 134 -19.64 9.67 -4.06
N GLY A 135 -20.06 10.58 -3.20
CA GLY A 135 -21.39 10.56 -2.59
C GLY A 135 -22.57 10.61 -3.59
N TRP A 136 -22.36 11.20 -4.78
CA TRP A 136 -23.40 11.28 -5.82
C TRP A 136 -23.83 9.91 -6.36
N LEU A 137 -23.00 8.87 -6.27
CA LEU A 137 -23.36 7.51 -6.67
C LEU A 137 -24.42 6.88 -5.76
N GLY A 138 -24.42 7.23 -4.47
CA GLY A 138 -25.34 6.68 -3.48
C GLY A 138 -26.68 7.40 -3.36
N HIS A 139 -26.89 8.50 -4.08
CA HIS A 139 -28.11 9.33 -3.96
C HIS A 139 -28.46 9.67 -2.50
N GLY A 140 -27.46 10.01 -1.70
CA GLY A 140 -27.61 10.33 -0.27
C GLY A 140 -27.60 9.11 0.66
N THR A 141 -27.34 7.91 0.15
CA THR A 141 -27.15 6.68 0.94
C THR A 141 -25.70 6.22 0.90
N GLN A 142 -25.35 5.26 1.77
CA GLN A 142 -24.04 4.60 1.78
C GLN A 142 -24.01 3.33 0.90
N ASN A 143 -24.92 3.21 -0.07
CA ASN A 143 -25.00 2.06 -0.97
C ASN A 143 -24.54 2.45 -2.38
N PRO A 144 -23.35 2.02 -2.84
CA PRO A 144 -22.86 2.33 -4.19
C PRO A 144 -23.67 1.62 -5.29
N TYR A 145 -24.36 0.52 -4.94
CA TYR A 145 -25.18 -0.27 -5.87
C TYR A 145 -26.59 0.28 -6.05
N TYR A 146 -26.88 1.47 -5.51
CA TYR A 146 -28.18 2.12 -5.69
C TYR A 146 -28.56 2.22 -7.17
N ASP A 147 -27.60 2.61 -8.01
CA ASP A 147 -27.69 2.55 -9.47
C ASP A 147 -26.46 1.82 -10.02
N ARG A 148 -26.60 0.52 -10.25
CA ARG A 148 -25.52 -0.35 -10.75
C ARG A 148 -24.94 0.10 -12.09
N GLN A 149 -25.80 0.71 -12.95
CA GLN A 149 -25.36 1.21 -14.25
C GLN A 149 -24.45 2.43 -14.11
N LYS A 150 -24.81 3.36 -13.23
CA LYS A 150 -23.98 4.53 -12.93
C LYS A 150 -22.64 4.11 -12.32
N LEU A 151 -22.69 3.19 -11.34
CA LEU A 151 -21.46 2.69 -10.71
C LEU A 151 -20.54 2.00 -11.73
N ALA A 152 -21.08 1.14 -12.57
CA ALA A 152 -20.30 0.45 -13.60
C ALA A 152 -19.74 1.42 -14.64
N ASN A 153 -20.49 2.48 -14.99
CA ASN A 153 -19.98 3.54 -15.86
C ASN A 153 -18.86 4.35 -15.20
N TYR A 154 -18.93 4.61 -13.88
CA TYR A 154 -17.88 5.27 -13.12
C TYR A 154 -16.57 4.48 -13.19
N ILE A 155 -16.61 3.17 -12.96
CA ILE A 155 -15.45 2.28 -13.06
C ILE A 155 -14.95 2.18 -14.52
N TYR A 156 -15.86 2.04 -15.48
CA TYR A 156 -15.50 2.03 -16.90
C TYR A 156 -14.76 3.31 -17.31
N LYS A 157 -15.23 4.48 -16.86
CA LYS A 157 -14.58 5.76 -17.15
C LYS A 157 -13.17 5.82 -16.60
N TRP A 158 -12.93 5.31 -15.40
CA TRP A 158 -11.59 5.21 -14.84
C TRP A 158 -10.66 4.36 -15.72
N ILE A 159 -11.12 3.18 -16.15
CA ILE A 159 -10.37 2.30 -17.06
C ILE A 159 -10.13 2.96 -18.43
N TRP A 160 -11.16 3.62 -18.95
CA TRP A 160 -11.07 4.37 -20.21
C TRP A 160 -10.08 5.54 -20.09
N GLY A 161 -10.14 6.29 -19.01
CA GLY A 161 -9.22 7.39 -18.71
C GLY A 161 -7.76 6.93 -18.60
N ALA A 162 -7.53 5.79 -17.95
CA ALA A 162 -6.22 5.14 -17.90
C ALA A 162 -5.66 4.92 -19.31
N LYS A 163 -6.51 4.43 -20.23
CA LYS A 163 -6.11 4.15 -21.62
C LYS A 163 -5.88 5.42 -22.43
N VAL A 164 -6.81 6.37 -22.36
CA VAL A 164 -6.83 7.53 -23.27
C VAL A 164 -5.84 8.61 -22.84
N TYR A 165 -5.77 8.91 -21.54
CA TYR A 165 -4.94 10.01 -21.03
C TYR A 165 -3.56 9.56 -20.59
N HIS A 166 -3.39 8.30 -20.17
CA HIS A 166 -2.12 7.81 -19.64
C HIS A 166 -1.50 6.68 -20.44
N ASN A 167 -2.15 6.22 -21.52
CA ASN A 167 -1.73 5.06 -22.32
C ASN A 167 -1.48 3.80 -21.48
N LEU A 168 -2.24 3.63 -20.40
CA LEU A 168 -2.20 2.47 -19.52
C LEU A 168 -3.29 1.47 -19.90
N THR A 169 -2.97 0.18 -19.82
CA THR A 169 -3.96 -0.90 -19.94
C THR A 169 -4.17 -1.48 -18.57
N ILE A 170 -5.42 -1.47 -18.11
CA ILE A 170 -5.83 -2.07 -16.82
C ILE A 170 -6.13 -3.54 -17.09
N ASP A 171 -5.35 -4.43 -16.48
CA ASP A 171 -5.46 -5.88 -16.67
C ASP A 171 -6.56 -6.49 -15.80
N TYR A 172 -6.73 -5.96 -14.58
CA TYR A 172 -7.69 -6.47 -13.59
C TYR A 172 -8.47 -5.34 -12.93
N ILE A 173 -9.71 -5.65 -12.56
CA ILE A 173 -10.59 -4.75 -11.82
C ILE A 173 -11.29 -5.51 -10.69
N GLY A 174 -11.29 -4.95 -9.48
CA GLY A 174 -12.02 -5.48 -8.34
C GLY A 174 -13.39 -4.82 -8.16
N ILE A 175 -14.14 -5.27 -7.16
CA ILE A 175 -15.53 -4.86 -6.95
C ILE A 175 -15.63 -3.75 -5.89
N TRP A 176 -15.34 -4.05 -4.65
CA TRP A 176 -15.34 -3.11 -3.51
C TRP A 176 -14.55 -3.70 -2.36
N ASN A 177 -13.49 -3.00 -1.94
CA ASN A 177 -12.56 -3.49 -0.93
C ASN A 177 -13.27 -3.85 0.38
N GLU A 178 -13.19 -5.13 0.79
CA GLU A 178 -13.67 -5.65 2.08
C GLU A 178 -15.13 -5.30 2.42
N GLN A 179 -15.95 -5.07 1.43
CA GLN A 179 -17.36 -4.73 1.58
C GLN A 179 -18.27 -5.76 0.89
N ASN A 180 -19.56 -5.56 1.02
CA ASN A 180 -20.55 -6.42 0.40
C ASN A 180 -20.45 -6.37 -1.13
N CYS A 181 -20.48 -7.53 -1.76
CA CYS A 181 -20.49 -7.68 -3.21
C CYS A 181 -21.94 -7.82 -3.71
N ASP A 182 -22.28 -7.03 -4.73
CA ASP A 182 -23.56 -7.17 -5.44
C ASP A 182 -23.35 -7.98 -6.73
N LEU A 183 -23.95 -9.17 -6.80
CA LEU A 183 -23.76 -10.09 -7.92
C LEU A 183 -24.32 -9.55 -9.25
N GLN A 184 -25.41 -8.79 -9.21
CA GLN A 184 -25.96 -8.17 -10.41
C GLN A 184 -25.06 -7.07 -10.94
N TYR A 185 -24.38 -6.36 -10.05
CA TYR A 185 -23.40 -5.35 -10.44
C TYR A 185 -22.23 -5.98 -11.21
N ILE A 186 -21.72 -7.15 -10.79
CA ILE A 186 -20.64 -7.85 -11.53
C ILE A 186 -21.04 -8.07 -12.99
N MET A 187 -22.28 -8.51 -13.23
CA MET A 187 -22.79 -8.75 -14.58
C MET A 187 -22.93 -7.46 -15.38
N VAL A 188 -23.43 -6.38 -14.75
CA VAL A 188 -23.53 -5.05 -15.38
C VAL A 188 -22.15 -4.50 -15.73
N LEU A 189 -21.17 -4.63 -14.83
CA LEU A 189 -19.80 -4.19 -15.07
C LEU A 189 -19.18 -4.95 -16.25
N ARG A 190 -19.33 -6.29 -16.31
CA ARG A 190 -18.81 -7.11 -17.41
C ARG A 190 -19.42 -6.68 -18.74
N ASP A 191 -20.77 -6.52 -18.79
CA ASP A 191 -21.48 -6.07 -19.99
C ASP A 191 -21.00 -4.70 -20.49
N ILE A 192 -20.80 -3.73 -19.58
CA ILE A 192 -20.30 -2.40 -19.94
C ILE A 192 -18.87 -2.49 -20.49
N LEU A 193 -17.99 -3.24 -19.84
CA LEU A 193 -16.61 -3.41 -20.29
C LEU A 193 -16.57 -4.04 -21.70
N ASP A 194 -17.36 -5.09 -21.93
CA ASP A 194 -17.41 -5.80 -23.20
C ASP A 194 -17.91 -4.90 -24.34
N ARG A 195 -19.01 -4.21 -24.13
CA ARG A 195 -19.59 -3.29 -25.14
C ARG A 195 -18.68 -2.13 -25.51
N ASN A 196 -17.79 -1.73 -24.60
CA ASN A 196 -16.87 -0.61 -24.81
C ASN A 196 -15.46 -1.06 -25.23
N GLY A 197 -15.26 -2.36 -25.55
CA GLY A 197 -14.01 -2.88 -26.08
C GLY A 197 -12.95 -3.24 -25.04
N PHE A 198 -13.33 -3.33 -23.76
CA PHE A 198 -12.45 -3.73 -22.64
C PHE A 198 -12.65 -5.19 -22.21
N MET A 199 -12.93 -6.06 -23.17
CA MET A 199 -13.12 -7.51 -22.95
C MET A 199 -11.92 -8.19 -22.27
N ASN A 200 -10.72 -7.62 -22.42
CA ASN A 200 -9.49 -8.17 -21.85
C ASN A 200 -9.24 -7.73 -20.39
N THR A 201 -9.97 -6.73 -19.90
CA THR A 201 -9.94 -6.36 -18.49
C THR A 201 -10.70 -7.41 -17.70
N LYS A 202 -10.01 -8.11 -16.82
CA LYS A 202 -10.51 -9.23 -16.04
C LYS A 202 -11.13 -8.75 -14.74
N ILE A 203 -12.17 -9.44 -14.28
CA ILE A 203 -12.82 -9.15 -13.00
C ILE A 203 -12.29 -10.11 -11.93
N VAL A 204 -11.79 -9.53 -10.84
CA VAL A 204 -11.43 -10.24 -9.60
C VAL A 204 -12.54 -10.00 -8.58
N ALA A 205 -13.11 -11.04 -8.02
CA ALA A 205 -14.13 -10.94 -6.98
C ALA A 205 -13.77 -11.87 -5.80
N THR A 206 -14.00 -11.49 -4.58
CA THR A 206 -14.73 -10.28 -4.11
C THR A 206 -13.81 -9.23 -3.47
N ASP A 207 -12.51 -9.48 -3.31
CA ASP A 207 -11.57 -8.69 -2.49
C ASP A 207 -12.06 -8.55 -1.04
N SER A 208 -12.49 -9.68 -0.46
CA SER A 208 -13.05 -9.79 0.89
C SER A 208 -12.75 -11.19 1.44
N TRP A 209 -13.67 -11.85 2.11
CA TRP A 209 -13.47 -13.17 2.71
C TRP A 209 -14.02 -14.32 1.84
N TRP A 210 -13.56 -15.54 2.11
CA TRP A 210 -14.07 -16.74 1.42
C TRP A 210 -15.59 -16.91 1.52
N SER A 211 -16.23 -16.48 2.61
CA SER A 211 -17.69 -16.56 2.77
C SER A 211 -18.46 -15.75 1.72
N ALA A 212 -17.89 -14.66 1.22
CA ALA A 212 -18.52 -13.86 0.18
C ALA A 212 -18.48 -14.52 -1.21
N ILE A 213 -17.63 -15.51 -1.41
CA ILE A 213 -17.46 -16.22 -2.68
C ILE A 213 -18.52 -17.31 -2.88
N SER A 214 -19.06 -17.90 -1.81
CA SER A 214 -20.07 -18.95 -1.92
C SER A 214 -21.31 -18.52 -2.72
N ASP A 215 -21.66 -17.26 -2.66
CA ASP A 215 -22.80 -16.73 -3.41
C ASP A 215 -22.51 -16.62 -4.92
N ILE A 216 -21.25 -16.35 -5.30
CA ILE A 216 -20.84 -16.30 -6.71
C ILE A 216 -20.99 -17.67 -7.37
N GLU A 217 -20.63 -18.73 -6.67
CA GLU A 217 -20.65 -20.11 -7.19
C GLU A 217 -22.07 -20.61 -7.42
N LEU A 218 -23.10 -20.01 -6.78
CA LEU A 218 -24.49 -20.38 -6.96
C LEU A 218 -25.07 -19.95 -8.33
N TYR A 219 -24.44 -18.99 -9.01
CA TYR A 219 -24.95 -18.41 -10.26
C TYR A 219 -23.95 -18.54 -11.39
N ALA A 220 -24.24 -19.40 -12.36
CA ALA A 220 -23.36 -19.70 -13.48
C ALA A 220 -22.97 -18.46 -14.30
N GLU A 221 -23.90 -17.51 -14.47
CA GLU A 221 -23.63 -16.27 -15.24
C GLU A 221 -22.64 -15.36 -14.49
N VAL A 222 -22.75 -15.25 -13.16
CA VAL A 222 -21.83 -14.48 -12.34
C VAL A 222 -20.47 -15.14 -12.33
N THR A 223 -20.43 -16.48 -12.16
CA THR A 223 -19.19 -17.24 -12.25
C THR A 223 -18.51 -17.04 -13.61
N ALA A 224 -19.25 -16.99 -14.71
CA ALA A 224 -18.69 -16.73 -16.04
C ALA A 224 -18.10 -15.33 -16.19
N ALA A 225 -18.65 -14.33 -15.51
CA ALA A 225 -18.18 -12.95 -15.55
C ALA A 225 -16.91 -12.68 -14.72
N VAL A 226 -16.60 -13.56 -13.76
CA VAL A 226 -15.44 -13.45 -12.87
C VAL A 226 -14.27 -14.26 -13.41
N ASP A 227 -13.07 -13.69 -13.46
CA ASP A 227 -11.86 -14.36 -13.93
C ASP A 227 -11.06 -15.01 -12.79
N ALA A 228 -10.96 -14.33 -11.64
CA ALA A 228 -10.28 -14.82 -10.46
C ALA A 228 -11.11 -14.58 -9.19
N LEU A 229 -10.98 -15.52 -8.24
CA LEU A 229 -11.52 -15.38 -6.89
C LEU A 229 -10.42 -14.80 -6.00
N GLY A 230 -10.55 -13.54 -5.63
CA GLY A 230 -9.61 -12.81 -4.79
C GLY A 230 -10.14 -12.66 -3.38
N VAL A 231 -9.33 -13.03 -2.40
CA VAL A 231 -9.66 -12.90 -0.98
C VAL A 231 -8.54 -12.21 -0.21
N HIS A 232 -8.90 -11.61 0.92
CA HIS A 232 -7.96 -10.96 1.82
C HIS A 232 -7.62 -11.86 3.00
N TYR A 233 -6.34 -11.90 3.36
CA TYR A 233 -5.81 -12.61 4.55
C TYR A 233 -6.30 -14.06 4.66
N PRO A 234 -6.13 -14.90 3.62
CA PRO A 234 -6.75 -16.23 3.57
C PRO A 234 -6.13 -17.25 4.54
N GLY A 235 -5.01 -16.90 5.20
CA GLY A 235 -4.31 -17.81 6.11
C GLY A 235 -3.74 -19.05 5.42
N VAL A 236 -3.28 -18.88 4.17
CA VAL A 236 -2.72 -19.89 3.27
C VAL A 236 -3.68 -21.03 2.88
N LEU A 237 -4.98 -20.89 3.12
CA LEU A 237 -5.98 -21.92 2.88
C LEU A 237 -7.08 -21.44 1.92
N SER A 238 -7.60 -22.35 1.12
CA SER A 238 -8.80 -22.15 0.30
C SER A 238 -9.84 -23.24 0.62
N PRO A 239 -11.14 -22.93 0.64
CA PRO A 239 -12.17 -23.94 0.80
C PRO A 239 -12.30 -24.81 -0.46
N ASP A 240 -12.79 -26.05 -0.29
CA ASP A 240 -12.96 -27.00 -1.39
C ASP A 240 -13.85 -26.44 -2.50
N SER A 241 -14.88 -25.66 -2.17
CA SER A 241 -15.72 -25.00 -3.16
C SER A 241 -14.92 -24.12 -4.10
N ALA A 242 -14.11 -23.21 -3.56
CA ALA A 242 -13.24 -22.34 -4.36
C ALA A 242 -12.22 -23.14 -5.19
N ILE A 243 -11.61 -24.19 -4.61
CA ILE A 243 -10.69 -25.08 -5.33
C ILE A 243 -11.37 -25.74 -6.54
N ASN A 244 -12.59 -26.22 -6.35
CA ASN A 244 -13.39 -26.94 -7.35
C ASN A 244 -14.07 -26.01 -8.36
N SER A 245 -14.12 -24.70 -8.13
CA SER A 245 -14.71 -23.71 -9.06
C SER A 245 -14.01 -23.66 -10.42
N GLY A 246 -12.77 -24.13 -10.49
CA GLY A 246 -11.91 -24.04 -11.69
C GLY A 246 -11.36 -22.62 -11.94
N LYS A 247 -11.69 -21.64 -11.10
CA LYS A 247 -11.19 -20.27 -11.21
C LYS A 247 -9.77 -20.16 -10.65
N GLN A 248 -9.05 -19.11 -11.06
CA GLN A 248 -7.80 -18.72 -10.40
C GLN A 248 -8.13 -18.23 -8.99
N LEU A 249 -7.31 -18.64 -8.03
CA LEU A 249 -7.47 -18.28 -6.63
C LEU A 249 -6.32 -17.35 -6.24
N TRP A 250 -6.66 -16.21 -5.67
CA TRP A 250 -5.70 -15.17 -5.30
C TRP A 250 -5.81 -14.81 -3.83
N SER A 251 -4.67 -14.69 -3.15
CA SER A 251 -4.58 -13.83 -1.99
C SER A 251 -4.42 -12.40 -2.53
N SER A 252 -5.56 -11.77 -2.85
CA SER A 252 -5.58 -10.47 -3.51
C SER A 252 -5.22 -9.32 -2.58
N GLU A 253 -5.11 -9.60 -1.29
CA GLU A 253 -4.42 -8.80 -0.28
C GLU A 253 -3.95 -9.73 0.82
N ASP A 254 -2.66 -9.72 1.14
CA ASP A 254 -2.12 -10.51 2.21
C ASP A 254 -1.39 -9.61 3.21
N TYR A 255 -1.28 -10.14 4.43
CA TYR A 255 -0.73 -9.37 5.51
C TYR A 255 0.74 -9.11 5.27
N SER A 256 1.06 -7.86 5.29
CA SER A 256 2.42 -7.43 5.40
C SER A 256 2.89 -7.54 6.83
N SER A 257 4.03 -7.30 7.03
CA SER A 257 4.90 -7.55 8.09
C SER A 257 5.26 -6.28 8.82
N PHE A 258 6.11 -6.44 9.75
CA PHE A 258 6.55 -5.41 10.65
C PHE A 258 7.81 -4.68 10.14
N ASN A 259 8.15 -4.78 8.84
CA ASN A 259 9.39 -4.25 8.27
C ASN A 259 10.65 -4.73 8.99
N ASP A 260 10.65 -5.99 9.37
CA ASP A 260 11.76 -6.62 10.06
C ASP A 260 11.96 -8.06 9.57
N GLU A 261 12.87 -8.78 10.19
CA GLU A 261 13.14 -10.18 9.82
C GLU A 261 11.94 -11.10 10.06
N VAL A 262 11.05 -10.79 11.02
CA VAL A 262 9.83 -11.57 11.29
C VAL A 262 8.91 -11.48 10.07
N GLY A 263 8.73 -10.28 9.58
CA GLY A 263 7.93 -10.02 8.41
C GLY A 263 8.50 -10.61 7.15
N GLY A 264 9.77 -10.46 6.93
CA GLY A 264 10.46 -11.09 5.81
C GLY A 264 10.27 -12.61 5.80
N GLY A 265 10.44 -13.27 6.94
CA GLY A 265 10.21 -14.71 7.07
C GLY A 265 8.76 -15.10 6.82
N CYS A 266 7.80 -14.26 7.23
CA CYS A 266 6.39 -14.44 6.89
C CYS A 266 6.17 -14.49 5.38
N TRP A 267 6.72 -13.52 4.64
CA TRP A 267 6.57 -13.51 3.19
C TRP A 267 7.18 -14.72 2.51
N ALA A 268 8.39 -15.13 2.91
CA ALA A 268 9.02 -16.34 2.39
C ALA A 268 8.09 -17.57 2.52
N ARG A 269 7.37 -17.66 3.64
CA ARG A 269 6.44 -18.74 3.91
C ARG A 269 5.11 -18.58 3.17
N ILE A 270 4.51 -17.38 3.20
CA ILE A 270 3.22 -17.09 2.56
C ILE A 270 3.30 -17.37 1.07
N LEU A 271 4.33 -16.89 0.37
CA LEU A 271 4.48 -17.05 -1.07
C LEU A 271 4.49 -18.52 -1.51
N ASN A 272 5.08 -19.42 -0.72
CA ASN A 272 5.04 -20.85 -0.98
C ASN A 272 3.71 -21.48 -0.55
N GLN A 273 3.28 -21.22 0.69
CA GLN A 273 2.16 -21.97 1.26
C GLN A 273 0.80 -21.54 0.75
N ASN A 274 0.66 -20.33 0.24
CA ASN A 274 -0.54 -19.93 -0.49
C ASN A 274 -0.84 -20.88 -1.66
N TYR A 275 0.21 -21.39 -2.35
CA TYR A 275 -0.01 -22.41 -3.36
C TYR A 275 -0.03 -23.83 -2.79
N VAL A 276 0.92 -24.21 -1.94
CA VAL A 276 1.02 -25.57 -1.40
C VAL A 276 -0.27 -26.03 -0.70
N LYS A 277 -0.93 -25.13 0.04
CA LYS A 277 -2.14 -25.45 0.81
C LYS A 277 -3.41 -24.90 0.19
N GLY A 278 -3.34 -23.69 -0.37
CA GLY A 278 -4.52 -22.96 -0.87
C GLY A 278 -4.68 -22.98 -2.38
N LEU A 279 -3.71 -23.52 -3.15
CA LEU A 279 -3.71 -23.47 -4.61
C LEU A 279 -3.86 -22.07 -5.20
N MET A 280 -3.46 -21.04 -4.43
CA MET A 280 -3.50 -19.65 -4.85
C MET A 280 -2.36 -19.35 -5.81
N THR A 281 -2.67 -18.70 -6.91
CA THR A 281 -1.76 -18.48 -8.04
C THR A 281 -1.21 -17.05 -8.10
N SER A 282 -1.68 -16.18 -7.21
CA SER A 282 -1.18 -14.84 -6.99
C SER A 282 -1.25 -14.49 -5.50
N THR A 283 -0.31 -13.66 -5.07
CA THR A 283 -0.29 -13.04 -3.74
C THR A 283 0.07 -11.57 -3.90
N ILE A 284 -0.71 -10.67 -3.30
CA ILE A 284 -0.53 -9.22 -3.36
C ILE A 284 -0.38 -8.70 -1.94
N ALA A 285 0.75 -8.02 -1.68
CA ALA A 285 1.04 -7.48 -0.36
C ALA A 285 0.29 -6.18 -0.08
N TRP A 286 -0.28 -6.02 1.08
CA TRP A 286 -0.58 -4.74 1.71
C TRP A 286 0.63 -4.30 2.55
N ASN A 287 1.33 -3.15 2.34
CA ASN A 287 1.25 -2.35 1.13
C ASN A 287 2.69 -2.12 0.60
N LEU A 288 2.89 -1.32 -0.46
CA LEU A 288 4.21 -1.11 -1.07
C LEU A 288 5.18 -0.33 -0.17
N ILE A 289 4.71 0.74 0.44
CA ILE A 289 5.53 1.73 1.15
C ILE A 289 4.83 2.14 2.42
N ASP A 290 5.58 2.22 3.52
CA ASP A 290 5.10 2.62 4.83
C ASP A 290 4.59 4.08 4.87
N SER A 291 3.50 4.34 5.59
CA SER A 291 2.90 5.67 5.67
C SER A 291 3.67 6.60 6.58
N PHE A 292 4.02 7.79 6.07
CA PHE A 292 4.61 8.85 6.88
C PHE A 292 3.59 9.54 7.79
N TYR A 293 2.33 9.65 7.35
CA TYR A 293 1.27 10.39 8.05
C TYR A 293 0.43 9.54 9.00
N GLN A 294 0.84 8.31 9.23
CA GLN A 294 0.20 7.46 10.22
C GLN A 294 0.35 8.02 11.62
N ALA A 295 -0.78 8.29 12.26
CA ALA A 295 -0.85 8.66 13.67
C ALA A 295 -0.93 7.43 14.60
N LEU A 296 -1.14 6.22 14.06
CA LEU A 296 -1.36 4.99 14.83
C LEU A 296 -0.17 4.04 14.68
N PRO A 297 0.34 3.46 15.80
CA PRO A 297 1.59 2.71 15.81
C PRO A 297 1.52 1.29 15.24
N TRP A 298 0.37 0.78 14.80
CA TRP A 298 0.22 -0.60 14.31
C TRP A 298 0.20 -0.75 12.78
N ASP A 299 0.19 0.36 12.05
CA ASP A 299 0.14 0.31 10.60
C ASP A 299 1.53 0.55 9.98
N ARG A 300 2.50 -0.27 10.36
CA ARG A 300 3.85 -0.25 9.78
C ARG A 300 4.02 -1.30 8.69
N ASP A 301 2.92 -1.66 8.06
CA ASP A 301 2.86 -2.78 7.17
C ASP A 301 3.23 -2.37 5.75
N SER A 302 4.47 -2.59 5.32
CA SER A 302 4.90 -2.26 3.97
C SER A 302 6.02 -3.17 3.47
N LEU A 303 6.13 -3.32 2.15
CA LEU A 303 7.24 -4.02 1.52
C LEU A 303 8.56 -3.27 1.63
N MET A 304 8.49 -1.95 1.81
CA MET A 304 9.67 -1.11 1.81
C MET A 304 9.55 0.06 2.78
N THR A 305 10.47 0.14 3.75
CA THR A 305 10.75 1.38 4.47
C THR A 305 12.00 2.03 3.91
N ALA A 306 12.15 3.33 4.14
CA ALA A 306 13.32 4.09 3.72
C ALA A 306 14.65 3.61 4.33
N ARG A 307 14.64 2.71 5.31
CA ARG A 307 15.85 2.35 6.07
C ARG A 307 16.34 0.93 5.91
N GLU A 308 15.47 -0.07 5.84
CA GLU A 308 15.91 -1.47 5.75
C GLU A 308 14.96 -2.28 4.88
N PRO A 309 15.31 -2.51 3.63
CA PRO A 309 14.49 -3.28 2.70
C PRO A 309 14.68 -4.78 2.93
N VAL A 310 14.17 -5.32 4.04
CA VAL A 310 14.31 -6.75 4.33
C VAL A 310 13.35 -7.60 3.51
N GLU A 311 12.13 -7.12 3.33
CA GLU A 311 11.03 -7.93 2.84
C GLU A 311 11.02 -8.13 1.34
N TRP A 312 11.28 -7.08 0.57
CA TRP A 312 11.34 -7.22 -0.88
C TRP A 312 12.41 -8.23 -1.36
N GLN A 313 13.47 -8.42 -0.57
CA GLN A 313 14.54 -9.36 -0.91
C GLN A 313 14.08 -10.82 -0.88
N LEU A 314 13.03 -11.12 -0.13
CA LEU A 314 12.46 -12.47 -0.07
C LEU A 314 11.48 -12.74 -1.23
N TYR A 315 10.86 -11.68 -1.75
CA TYR A 315 10.09 -11.76 -3.00
C TYR A 315 10.96 -12.19 -4.17
N SER A 316 12.23 -11.74 -4.22
CA SER A 316 13.18 -12.02 -5.29
C SER A 316 13.35 -13.51 -5.57
N HIS A 317 13.19 -14.37 -4.56
CA HIS A 317 13.26 -15.83 -4.69
C HIS A 317 12.20 -16.40 -5.62
N THR A 318 11.06 -15.73 -5.77
CA THR A 318 9.98 -16.11 -6.69
C THR A 318 9.94 -15.19 -7.90
N THR A 319 9.87 -13.89 -7.70
CA THR A 319 9.57 -12.90 -8.75
C THR A 319 10.69 -12.73 -9.78
N GLN A 320 11.96 -12.80 -9.35
CA GLN A 320 13.08 -12.73 -10.28
C GLN A 320 13.36 -14.03 -11.00
N LEU A 321 12.87 -15.14 -10.45
CA LEU A 321 13.20 -16.49 -10.92
C LEU A 321 11.99 -17.19 -11.57
N SER A 322 10.91 -16.46 -11.83
CA SER A 322 9.74 -16.92 -12.57
C SER A 322 9.04 -15.77 -13.29
N GLU A 323 8.16 -16.10 -14.22
CA GLU A 323 7.40 -15.13 -14.99
C GLU A 323 5.90 -15.44 -14.94
N ILE A 324 5.07 -14.41 -15.11
CA ILE A 324 3.62 -14.58 -15.26
C ILE A 324 3.35 -15.53 -16.42
N GLY A 325 2.46 -16.51 -16.18
CA GLY A 325 2.13 -17.54 -17.17
C GLY A 325 2.92 -18.82 -17.01
N TRP A 326 3.99 -18.84 -16.22
CA TRP A 326 4.60 -20.11 -15.80
C TRP A 326 3.57 -20.96 -15.08
N ARG A 327 3.89 -22.24 -14.89
CA ARG A 327 3.00 -23.18 -14.25
C ARG A 327 3.66 -23.81 -13.04
N TYR A 328 2.88 -23.99 -11.98
CA TYR A 328 3.30 -24.88 -10.91
C TYR A 328 3.34 -26.33 -11.39
N LEU A 329 4.22 -27.13 -10.84
CA LEU A 329 4.12 -28.57 -10.94
C LEU A 329 3.04 -29.10 -9.98
N PRO A 330 2.52 -30.33 -10.22
CA PRO A 330 1.54 -30.93 -9.32
C PRO A 330 2.14 -31.26 -7.94
N HIS A 331 1.27 -31.38 -6.93
CA HIS A 331 1.64 -31.89 -5.61
C HIS A 331 2.29 -33.27 -5.74
N ASP A 332 3.27 -33.54 -4.88
CA ASP A 332 4.12 -34.75 -4.88
C ASP A 332 4.99 -34.94 -6.14
N HIS A 333 4.89 -34.03 -7.12
CA HIS A 333 5.68 -34.02 -8.34
C HIS A 333 6.45 -32.72 -8.58
N GLY A 334 6.60 -31.90 -7.56
CA GLY A 334 7.33 -30.62 -7.58
C GLY A 334 6.79 -29.59 -6.59
N VAL A 335 5.71 -29.91 -5.90
CA VAL A 335 5.10 -29.04 -4.88
C VAL A 335 4.76 -29.87 -3.64
N GLY A 336 5.07 -29.39 -2.45
CA GLY A 336 4.74 -30.10 -1.22
C GLY A 336 5.37 -29.53 0.04
N MET A 337 5.17 -30.25 1.12
CA MET A 337 5.77 -29.97 2.43
C MET A 337 7.07 -30.75 2.59
N LEU A 338 8.04 -30.17 3.29
CA LEU A 338 9.26 -30.87 3.70
C LEU A 338 9.00 -31.70 4.96
N ASN A 339 9.62 -32.88 5.07
CA ASN A 339 9.38 -33.86 6.13
C ASN A 339 9.74 -33.31 7.53
N GLN A 340 10.70 -32.39 7.63
CA GLN A 340 11.13 -31.80 8.90
C GLN A 340 10.74 -30.32 9.03
N GLY A 341 9.62 -29.94 8.39
CA GLY A 341 9.06 -28.60 8.38
C GLY A 341 9.57 -27.75 7.21
N GLY A 342 8.74 -26.81 6.78
CA GLY A 342 8.94 -26.02 5.58
C GLY A 342 8.17 -26.55 4.38
N SER A 343 8.33 -25.89 3.25
CA SER A 343 7.62 -26.22 2.01
C SER A 343 8.47 -25.93 0.76
N TYR A 344 8.04 -26.49 -0.37
CA TYR A 344 8.66 -26.21 -1.65
C TYR A 344 7.62 -26.11 -2.76
N VAL A 345 7.90 -25.24 -3.72
CA VAL A 345 7.12 -25.08 -4.95
C VAL A 345 8.05 -25.09 -6.16
N THR A 346 7.67 -25.75 -7.22
CA THR A 346 8.38 -25.71 -8.49
C THR A 346 7.52 -25.02 -9.53
N LEU A 347 8.07 -23.98 -10.13
CA LEU A 347 7.52 -23.24 -11.25
C LEU A 347 8.28 -23.61 -12.53
N VAL A 348 7.56 -23.82 -13.62
CA VAL A 348 8.15 -24.19 -14.91
C VAL A 348 7.63 -23.28 -16.02
N SER A 349 8.51 -22.96 -16.98
CA SER A 349 8.13 -22.20 -18.16
C SER A 349 7.10 -22.95 -19.02
N PRO A 350 6.28 -22.27 -19.84
CA PRO A 350 5.27 -22.91 -20.66
C PRO A 350 5.82 -23.95 -21.64
N ASP A 351 7.06 -23.78 -22.09
CA ASP A 351 7.78 -24.70 -22.97
C ASP A 351 8.59 -25.78 -22.23
N LEU A 352 8.54 -25.78 -20.89
CA LEU A 352 9.26 -26.67 -19.98
C LEU A 352 10.81 -26.60 -20.10
N SER A 353 11.35 -25.54 -20.73
CA SER A 353 12.79 -25.34 -20.88
C SER A 353 13.45 -24.79 -19.60
N HIS A 354 12.68 -24.13 -18.75
CA HIS A 354 13.15 -23.54 -17.51
C HIS A 354 12.34 -24.02 -16.31
N LEU A 355 13.01 -24.14 -15.18
CA LEU A 355 12.38 -24.40 -13.90
C LEU A 355 13.01 -23.60 -12.77
N THR A 356 12.23 -23.34 -11.74
CA THR A 356 12.67 -22.78 -10.46
C THR A 356 12.00 -23.53 -9.32
N ILE A 357 12.78 -24.02 -8.36
CA ILE A 357 12.32 -24.63 -7.12
C ILE A 357 12.56 -23.61 -6.00
N VAL A 358 11.52 -23.12 -5.38
CA VAL A 358 11.60 -22.22 -4.20
C VAL A 358 11.31 -23.05 -2.96
N ILE A 359 12.24 -23.05 -2.01
CA ILE A 359 12.23 -23.91 -0.82
C ILE A 359 12.32 -22.99 0.40
N GLU A 360 11.36 -23.07 1.32
CA GLU A 360 11.40 -22.34 2.60
C GLU A 360 11.43 -23.31 3.78
N ALA A 361 12.15 -22.94 4.83
CA ALA A 361 12.22 -23.66 6.08
C ALA A 361 12.07 -22.69 7.27
N MET A 362 11.03 -21.82 7.19
CA MET A 362 10.78 -20.80 8.20
C MET A 362 10.25 -21.41 9.49
N SER A 363 10.89 -21.09 10.62
CA SER A 363 10.42 -21.50 11.95
C SER A 363 9.08 -20.81 12.31
N HIS A 364 8.41 -21.31 13.33
CA HIS A 364 7.11 -20.77 13.75
C HIS A 364 7.16 -19.28 14.11
N ASN A 365 8.28 -18.79 14.62
CA ASN A 365 8.44 -17.37 14.97
C ASN A 365 8.29 -16.44 13.75
N HIS A 366 8.66 -16.91 12.56
CA HIS A 366 8.47 -16.22 11.31
C HIS A 366 7.10 -16.46 10.65
N SER A 367 6.14 -16.97 11.38
CA SER A 367 4.77 -17.21 10.89
C SER A 367 3.72 -16.47 11.70
N LEU A 368 4.14 -15.54 12.56
CA LEU A 368 3.25 -14.82 13.48
C LEU A 368 2.33 -13.83 12.76
N CYS A 369 2.66 -13.42 11.55
CA CYS A 369 1.82 -12.58 10.70
C CYS A 369 0.65 -13.34 10.06
N ILE A 370 0.74 -14.66 9.89
CA ILE A 370 -0.32 -15.44 9.22
C ILE A 370 -1.58 -15.45 10.07
N ARG A 371 -2.71 -15.13 9.43
CA ARG A 371 -4.04 -15.12 10.08
C ARG A 371 -4.96 -16.15 9.43
N PRO A 372 -5.69 -16.98 10.18
CA PRO A 372 -5.56 -17.16 11.64
C PRO A 372 -4.18 -17.72 12.03
N LYS A 373 -3.76 -17.48 13.27
CA LYS A 373 -2.47 -17.95 13.79
C LYS A 373 -2.31 -19.45 13.55
N LEU A 374 -1.18 -19.83 13.01
CA LEU A 374 -0.85 -21.25 12.83
C LEU A 374 -0.63 -21.93 14.18
N PRO A 375 -1.00 -23.21 14.32
CA PRO A 375 -0.59 -24.02 15.48
C PRO A 375 0.94 -24.12 15.50
N TRP A 376 1.49 -24.34 16.69
CA TRP A 376 2.92 -24.52 16.85
C TRP A 376 3.44 -25.68 16.00
N TYR A 377 4.57 -25.46 15.35
CA TYR A 377 5.30 -26.48 14.58
C TYR A 377 6.81 -26.27 14.76
N THR A 378 7.60 -27.31 14.49
CA THR A 378 9.05 -27.26 14.54
C THR A 378 9.62 -27.43 13.14
N VAL A 379 10.75 -26.77 12.90
CA VAL A 379 11.57 -26.92 11.70
C VAL A 379 12.98 -27.25 12.14
N THR A 380 13.59 -28.22 11.50
CA THR A 380 14.96 -28.65 11.81
C THR A 380 15.81 -28.71 10.55
N THR A 381 17.13 -28.66 10.72
CA THR A 381 18.07 -28.85 9.60
C THR A 381 17.84 -30.19 8.91
N GLN A 382 17.75 -30.17 7.59
CA GLN A 382 17.44 -31.38 6.80
C GLN A 382 18.23 -31.42 5.49
N ASN A 383 18.54 -32.65 5.05
CA ASN A 383 19.05 -32.92 3.71
C ASN A 383 17.87 -33.13 2.78
N VAL A 384 17.75 -32.29 1.75
CA VAL A 384 16.66 -32.34 0.77
C VAL A 384 17.24 -32.72 -0.58
N THR A 385 16.76 -33.81 -1.16
CA THR A 385 17.17 -34.28 -2.51
C THR A 385 16.00 -34.21 -3.45
N PHE A 386 16.11 -33.39 -4.49
CA PHE A 386 15.16 -33.35 -5.61
C PHE A 386 15.59 -34.30 -6.72
N VAL A 387 14.66 -35.12 -7.17
CA VAL A 387 14.86 -36.07 -8.25
C VAL A 387 14.19 -35.51 -9.51
N LEU A 388 15.01 -35.06 -10.46
CA LEU A 388 14.58 -34.42 -11.69
C LEU A 388 14.39 -35.48 -12.77
N THR A 389 13.15 -35.65 -13.23
CA THR A 389 12.80 -36.62 -14.30
C THR A 389 11.89 -35.98 -15.35
N GLY A 390 11.42 -36.70 -16.33
CA GLY A 390 10.62 -36.16 -17.43
C GLY A 390 11.42 -35.17 -18.27
N SER A 391 10.85 -34.03 -18.56
CA SER A 391 11.49 -32.95 -19.35
C SER A 391 12.75 -32.39 -18.67
N PHE A 392 12.88 -32.54 -17.36
CA PHE A 392 13.98 -31.96 -16.56
C PHE A 392 15.18 -32.92 -16.40
N SER A 393 15.10 -34.15 -16.95
CA SER A 393 16.13 -35.22 -16.81
C SER A 393 17.51 -34.85 -17.37
N LYS A 394 17.57 -33.86 -18.27
CA LYS A 394 18.81 -33.41 -18.93
C LYS A 394 19.50 -32.24 -18.21
N ILE A 395 18.88 -31.67 -17.17
CA ILE A 395 19.47 -30.58 -16.40
C ILE A 395 20.71 -31.13 -15.66
N SER A 396 21.88 -30.55 -15.91
CA SER A 396 23.15 -30.97 -15.34
C SER A 396 23.62 -30.10 -14.17
N GLN A 397 23.05 -28.88 -14.04
CA GLN A 397 23.33 -27.94 -12.93
C GLN A 397 22.19 -26.97 -12.73
N LEU A 398 22.07 -26.42 -11.52
CA LEU A 398 21.13 -25.36 -11.17
C LEU A 398 21.90 -24.22 -10.48
N PHE A 399 21.47 -22.98 -10.74
CA PHE A 399 21.92 -21.81 -9.97
C PHE A 399 21.22 -21.85 -8.61
N ILE A 400 21.95 -21.45 -7.56
CA ILE A 400 21.46 -21.44 -6.19
C ILE A 400 21.50 -20.03 -5.62
N TRP A 401 20.35 -19.60 -5.10
CA TRP A 401 20.16 -18.34 -4.38
C TRP A 401 19.68 -18.65 -2.98
N GLN A 402 20.20 -17.92 -1.97
CA GLN A 402 19.86 -18.17 -0.58
C GLN A 402 19.65 -16.87 0.18
N SER A 403 18.63 -16.87 1.05
CA SER A 403 18.50 -15.94 2.15
C SER A 403 18.53 -16.70 3.47
N THR A 404 19.13 -16.10 4.50
CA THR A 404 19.15 -16.61 5.88
C THR A 404 18.75 -15.48 6.79
N LEU A 405 17.67 -15.71 7.55
CA LEU A 405 17.16 -14.79 8.56
C LEU A 405 17.69 -15.19 9.92
N THR A 406 17.98 -14.23 10.78
CA THR A 406 18.60 -14.53 12.08
C THR A 406 17.97 -13.67 13.18
N PHE A 407 17.42 -14.32 14.21
CA PHE A 407 16.85 -13.62 15.38
C PHE A 407 17.84 -13.41 16.54
N ASN A 408 19.08 -13.85 16.37
CA ASN A 408 20.07 -13.90 17.45
C ASN A 408 21.12 -12.79 17.37
N GLY A 409 20.88 -11.76 16.52
CA GLY A 409 21.79 -10.65 16.32
C GLY A 409 23.01 -10.97 15.42
N THR A 410 23.02 -12.13 14.76
CA THR A 410 23.98 -12.36 13.64
C THR A 410 23.48 -11.63 12.41
N THR A 411 24.38 -11.21 11.51
CA THR A 411 24.02 -10.50 10.29
C THR A 411 23.26 -11.42 9.34
N PRO A 412 22.02 -11.10 8.97
CA PRO A 412 21.26 -11.87 7.99
C PRO A 412 21.92 -11.75 6.61
N THR A 413 21.59 -12.68 5.74
CA THR A 413 21.95 -12.60 4.32
C THR A 413 20.71 -12.72 3.46
N TYR A 414 20.58 -11.85 2.46
CA TYR A 414 19.43 -11.79 1.61
C TYR A 414 19.80 -12.02 0.17
N PHE A 415 19.01 -12.83 -0.52
CA PHE A 415 19.08 -13.14 -1.96
C PHE A 415 20.52 -13.20 -2.51
N LYS A 416 21.34 -14.00 -1.85
CA LYS A 416 22.75 -14.18 -2.17
C LYS A 416 22.94 -15.32 -3.15
N SER A 417 23.63 -15.05 -4.25
CA SER A 417 24.05 -16.12 -5.17
C SER A 417 25.17 -16.94 -4.53
N LEU A 418 24.98 -18.24 -4.53
CA LEU A 418 25.99 -19.22 -4.10
C LEU A 418 26.64 -19.95 -5.30
N GLY A 419 26.41 -19.46 -6.53
CA GLY A 419 26.90 -20.06 -7.74
C GLY A 419 26.00 -21.19 -8.24
N THR A 420 26.56 -22.34 -8.57
CA THR A 420 25.82 -23.49 -9.11
C THR A 420 25.99 -24.74 -8.26
N VAL A 421 24.96 -25.58 -8.28
CA VAL A 421 25.00 -26.93 -7.72
C VAL A 421 24.83 -27.95 -8.84
N PRO A 422 25.66 -29.01 -8.89
CA PRO A 422 25.56 -30.04 -9.92
C PRO A 422 24.33 -30.93 -9.71
N VAL A 423 23.70 -31.33 -10.81
CA VAL A 423 22.70 -32.39 -10.82
C VAL A 423 23.40 -33.72 -11.24
N ILE A 424 23.53 -34.65 -10.31
CA ILE A 424 24.26 -35.92 -10.50
C ILE A 424 23.22 -37.06 -10.59
N ASN A 425 23.22 -37.77 -11.68
CA ASN A 425 22.26 -38.86 -11.95
C ASN A 425 20.79 -38.41 -11.80
N GLY A 426 20.49 -37.19 -12.25
CA GLY A 426 19.14 -36.61 -12.14
C GLY A 426 18.78 -36.12 -10.72
N GLN A 427 19.74 -36.05 -9.80
CA GLN A 427 19.50 -35.66 -8.43
C GLN A 427 20.30 -34.41 -8.04
N VAL A 428 19.67 -33.49 -7.32
CA VAL A 428 20.31 -32.38 -6.66
C VAL A 428 20.03 -32.44 -5.17
N THR A 429 21.07 -32.38 -4.35
CA THR A 429 20.96 -32.44 -2.89
C THR A 429 21.46 -31.13 -2.28
N ILE A 430 20.67 -30.57 -1.38
CA ILE A 430 21.02 -29.39 -0.59
C ILE A 430 20.79 -29.66 0.89
N ILE A 431 21.45 -28.87 1.73
CA ILE A 431 21.15 -28.78 3.17
C ILE A 431 20.41 -27.47 3.38
N ILE A 432 19.23 -27.55 3.99
CA ILE A 432 18.48 -26.36 4.41
C ILE A 432 18.39 -26.32 5.95
N GLN A 433 18.64 -25.16 6.50
CA GLN A 433 18.57 -24.92 7.94
C GLN A 433 17.27 -24.15 8.26
N PRO A 434 16.83 -24.16 9.53
CA PRO A 434 15.74 -23.28 9.95
C PRO A 434 16.02 -21.83 9.56
N ASP A 435 14.96 -21.12 9.19
CA ASP A 435 14.96 -19.71 8.82
C ASP A 435 15.76 -19.39 7.55
N GLN A 436 15.81 -20.36 6.63
CA GLN A 436 16.37 -20.18 5.29
C GLN A 436 15.31 -20.31 4.21
N ILE A 437 15.51 -19.54 3.14
CA ILE A 437 14.87 -19.72 1.85
C ILE A 437 15.94 -19.95 0.78
N ILE A 438 15.77 -20.97 -0.04
CA ILE A 438 16.69 -21.35 -1.11
C ILE A 438 15.91 -21.45 -2.41
N SER A 439 16.44 -20.87 -3.48
CA SER A 439 15.93 -21.09 -4.83
C SER A 439 16.96 -21.81 -5.67
N LEU A 440 16.53 -22.89 -6.30
CA LEU A 440 17.28 -23.65 -7.31
C LEU A 440 16.65 -23.36 -8.67
N THR A 441 17.43 -22.86 -9.63
CA THR A 441 16.85 -22.40 -10.90
C THR A 441 17.77 -22.64 -12.08
N THR A 442 17.17 -22.80 -13.27
CA THR A 442 17.90 -22.79 -14.55
C THR A 442 18.19 -21.38 -15.07
N LEU A 443 17.63 -20.33 -14.46
CA LEU A 443 17.86 -18.94 -14.84
C LEU A 443 19.15 -18.41 -14.21
N ASN A 444 19.91 -17.60 -14.97
CA ASN A 444 21.20 -17.06 -14.54
C ASN A 444 21.26 -15.51 -14.57
N ASP A 445 20.13 -14.86 -14.73
CA ASP A 445 20.01 -13.42 -14.97
C ASP A 445 19.49 -12.62 -13.76
N ALA A 446 19.22 -13.27 -12.63
CA ALA A 446 18.81 -12.61 -11.40
C ALA A 446 19.98 -11.82 -10.77
N THR A 447 19.65 -10.73 -10.09
CA THR A 447 20.65 -9.91 -9.37
C THR A 447 20.13 -9.53 -7.98
N HIS A 448 21.06 -9.36 -7.04
CA HIS A 448 20.71 -8.88 -5.71
C HIS A 448 20.16 -7.44 -5.77
N GLY A 449 20.55 -6.63 -6.72
CA GLY A 449 20.19 -5.21 -6.81
C GLY A 449 20.72 -4.42 -5.59
N GLU A 450 21.64 -3.48 -5.82
CA GLU A 450 22.22 -2.72 -4.73
C GLU A 450 22.43 -1.27 -5.17
N TYR A 451 22.00 -0.34 -4.33
CA TYR A 451 22.33 1.07 -4.41
C TYR A 451 23.13 1.48 -3.17
N LEU A 452 23.76 2.63 -3.23
CA LEU A 452 24.42 3.21 -2.06
C LEU A 452 23.40 3.40 -0.93
N GLN A 453 23.90 3.34 0.30
CA GLN A 453 23.07 3.59 1.46
C GLN A 453 22.33 4.93 1.34
N PRO A 454 21.03 5.00 1.64
CA PRO A 454 20.30 6.25 1.59
C PRO A 454 20.87 7.26 2.61
N PRO A 455 20.66 8.56 2.38
CA PRO A 455 21.07 9.56 3.35
C PRO A 455 20.38 9.31 4.71
N PRO A 456 20.98 9.77 5.82
CA PRO A 456 20.33 9.65 7.12
C PRO A 456 18.95 10.32 7.13
N SER A 457 18.02 9.76 7.88
CA SER A 457 16.69 10.36 8.10
C SER A 457 16.86 11.76 8.70
N ALA A 458 16.15 12.73 8.14
CA ALA A 458 16.10 14.11 8.63
C ALA A 458 14.69 14.45 9.13
N PRO A 459 14.55 15.37 10.11
CA PRO A 459 13.23 15.88 10.49
C PRO A 459 12.54 16.55 9.28
N PHE A 460 11.21 16.54 9.28
CA PHE A 460 10.45 17.33 8.32
C PHE A 460 10.88 18.81 8.43
N PRO A 461 11.22 19.50 7.32
CA PRO A 461 11.88 20.80 7.37
C PRO A 461 10.97 21.90 7.89
N LEU A 462 11.54 22.79 8.70
CA LEU A 462 10.94 24.07 9.09
C LEU A 462 11.93 25.22 8.76
N PRO A 463 11.47 26.35 8.22
CA PRO A 463 10.08 26.64 7.87
C PRO A 463 9.58 25.79 6.70
N PHE A 464 8.32 25.38 6.74
CA PHE A 464 7.59 24.83 5.61
C PHE A 464 6.77 25.95 4.97
N ILE A 465 6.86 26.12 3.67
CA ILE A 465 6.14 27.15 2.90
C ILE A 465 5.58 26.48 1.64
N GLU A 466 4.27 26.64 1.43
CA GLU A 466 3.59 26.12 0.26
C GLU A 466 2.61 27.18 -0.28
N ASN A 467 2.77 27.54 -1.55
CA ASN A 467 1.94 28.51 -2.27
C ASN A 467 1.30 27.93 -3.54
N PHE A 468 1.44 26.63 -3.77
CA PHE A 468 0.85 25.84 -4.84
C PHE A 468 1.20 26.23 -6.28
N GLU A 469 2.01 27.27 -6.51
CA GLU A 469 2.32 27.78 -7.85
C GLU A 469 3.07 26.77 -8.74
N ASP A 470 3.86 25.91 -8.12
CA ASP A 470 4.66 24.90 -8.84
C ASP A 470 3.86 23.65 -9.25
N TYR A 471 2.62 23.48 -8.78
CA TYR A 471 1.79 22.33 -9.10
C TYR A 471 1.05 22.51 -10.44
N PRO A 472 0.84 21.44 -11.21
CA PRO A 472 -0.14 21.45 -12.28
C PRO A 472 -1.55 21.68 -11.73
N VAL A 473 -2.38 22.42 -12.47
CA VAL A 473 -3.82 22.53 -12.13
C VAL A 473 -4.44 21.16 -12.14
N SER A 474 -5.34 20.89 -11.21
CA SER A 474 -6.01 19.61 -10.96
C SER A 474 -5.14 18.51 -10.36
N SER A 475 -3.89 18.79 -10.00
CA SER A 475 -3.09 17.86 -9.20
C SER A 475 -3.39 18.03 -7.72
N GLU A 476 -2.98 17.04 -6.93
CA GLU A 476 -3.03 17.08 -5.47
C GLU A 476 -1.74 17.66 -4.89
N PRO A 477 -1.79 18.35 -3.75
CA PRO A 477 -0.59 18.71 -3.00
C PRO A 477 0.13 17.45 -2.48
N TYR A 478 1.33 17.13 -2.99
CA TYR A 478 2.00 15.85 -2.74
C TYR A 478 2.57 15.69 -1.32
N THR A 479 2.83 16.81 -0.64
CA THR A 479 3.38 16.80 0.74
C THR A 479 2.31 16.80 1.83
N MET A 480 1.04 16.81 1.45
CA MET A 480 -0.11 16.84 2.37
C MET A 480 -0.92 15.54 2.26
N ALA A 481 -1.56 15.16 3.36
CA ALA A 481 -2.37 13.95 3.45
C ALA A 481 -3.81 14.26 3.87
N PRO A 482 -4.75 14.34 2.92
CA PRO A 482 -6.16 14.51 3.23
C PRO A 482 -6.68 13.34 4.08
N GLN A 483 -7.07 13.62 5.32
CA GLN A 483 -7.65 12.62 6.22
C GLN A 483 -9.16 12.49 6.02
N GLN A 484 -9.79 13.56 5.53
CA GLN A 484 -11.19 13.58 5.09
C GLN A 484 -11.40 14.74 4.13
N GLY A 485 -12.17 14.52 3.05
CA GLY A 485 -12.27 15.42 1.93
C GLY A 485 -11.16 15.17 0.89
N SER A 486 -11.23 15.84 -0.25
CA SER A 486 -10.24 15.79 -1.32
C SER A 486 -9.84 17.19 -1.75
N TYR A 487 -8.57 17.39 -2.08
CA TYR A 487 -8.01 18.72 -2.29
C TYR A 487 -7.24 18.76 -3.60
N ASP A 488 -7.67 19.64 -4.50
CA ASP A 488 -7.03 19.89 -5.79
C ASP A 488 -6.36 21.26 -5.84
N VAL A 489 -5.33 21.38 -6.65
CA VAL A 489 -4.77 22.66 -7.05
C VAL A 489 -5.64 23.26 -8.16
N VAL A 490 -6.19 24.45 -7.92
CA VAL A 490 -7.02 25.20 -8.87
C VAL A 490 -6.41 26.57 -9.13
N ASP A 491 -6.57 27.10 -10.35
CA ASP A 491 -6.14 28.45 -10.68
C ASP A 491 -7.32 29.42 -10.47
N VAL A 492 -7.20 30.32 -9.49
CA VAL A 492 -8.19 31.36 -9.20
C VAL A 492 -7.76 32.71 -9.76
N GLY A 493 -6.54 32.81 -10.29
CA GLY A 493 -5.96 34.03 -10.82
C GLY A 493 -5.73 35.12 -9.78
N GLY A 494 -5.41 36.35 -10.25
CA GLY A 494 -5.18 37.49 -9.38
C GLY A 494 -3.91 37.37 -8.52
N GLU A 495 -3.98 37.82 -7.27
CA GLU A 495 -2.83 37.82 -6.35
C GLU A 495 -2.54 36.43 -5.75
N HIS A 496 -3.51 35.52 -5.77
CA HIS A 496 -3.38 34.17 -5.22
C HIS A 496 -3.02 33.11 -6.27
N GLY A 497 -3.15 33.42 -7.59
CA GLY A 497 -2.75 32.49 -8.67
C GLY A 497 -3.35 31.09 -8.48
N LYS A 498 -2.52 30.12 -8.13
CA LYS A 498 -2.97 28.75 -7.82
C LYS A 498 -3.13 28.56 -6.33
N VAL A 499 -4.19 27.87 -5.97
CA VAL A 499 -4.56 27.60 -4.57
C VAL A 499 -4.93 26.13 -4.40
N MET A 500 -4.86 25.63 -3.18
CA MET A 500 -5.43 24.33 -2.82
C MET A 500 -6.91 24.49 -2.47
N ARG A 501 -7.79 23.82 -3.21
CA ARG A 501 -9.25 23.83 -2.97
C ARG A 501 -9.73 22.49 -2.45
N GLN A 502 -10.50 22.53 -1.33
CA GLN A 502 -11.33 21.39 -0.94
C GLN A 502 -12.46 21.21 -1.97
N MET A 503 -12.62 20.00 -2.53
CA MET A 503 -13.46 19.75 -3.71
C MET A 503 -14.75 19.00 -3.42
N VAL A 504 -14.83 18.26 -2.31
CA VAL A 504 -15.94 17.37 -2.00
C VAL A 504 -17.14 18.14 -1.49
N LEU A 505 -18.29 17.99 -2.16
CA LEU A 505 -19.51 18.76 -1.85
C LEU A 505 -20.52 18.00 -0.98
N GLN A 506 -20.38 16.71 -0.86
CA GLN A 506 -21.31 15.85 -0.11
C GLN A 506 -20.58 14.63 0.45
N THR A 507 -21.12 14.09 1.52
CA THR A 507 -20.54 12.91 2.19
C THR A 507 -20.35 11.76 1.19
N PRO A 508 -19.12 11.27 1.02
CA PRO A 508 -18.85 10.12 0.17
C PRO A 508 -19.45 8.83 0.72
N ILE A 509 -19.52 7.80 -0.11
CA ILE A 509 -19.77 6.42 0.33
C ILE A 509 -18.47 5.92 0.94
N ALA A 510 -18.43 5.80 2.25
CA ALA A 510 -17.22 5.55 3.01
C ALA A 510 -16.92 4.05 3.11
N TRP A 511 -15.65 3.70 2.95
CA TRP A 511 -15.14 2.39 3.39
C TRP A 511 -15.06 2.32 4.91
N CYS A 512 -14.49 3.34 5.55
CA CYS A 512 -14.46 3.45 7.00
C CYS A 512 -15.75 4.09 7.53
N SER A 513 -16.64 3.32 8.12
CA SER A 513 -17.87 3.86 8.72
C SER A 513 -17.63 4.91 9.81
N GLY A 514 -16.46 4.90 10.46
CA GLY A 514 -16.08 5.90 11.45
C GLY A 514 -16.04 7.32 10.89
N THR A 515 -15.66 7.50 9.64
CA THR A 515 -15.59 8.81 8.99
C THR A 515 -16.95 9.50 8.87
N LEU A 516 -18.04 8.73 8.87
CA LEU A 516 -19.41 9.27 8.85
C LEU A 516 -19.82 10.02 10.13
N ASN A 517 -19.01 9.94 11.19
CA ASN A 517 -19.22 10.69 12.42
C ASN A 517 -18.68 12.14 12.35
N TYR A 518 -18.10 12.55 11.23
CA TYR A 518 -17.58 13.89 10.98
C TYR A 518 -18.00 14.36 9.59
N ASN A 519 -18.68 15.51 9.51
CA ASN A 519 -19.14 16.09 8.24
C ASN A 519 -18.18 17.14 7.68
N GLY A 520 -17.09 17.44 8.37
CA GLY A 520 -16.07 18.37 7.92
C GLY A 520 -14.94 17.69 7.16
N THR A 521 -13.91 18.44 6.87
CA THR A 521 -12.72 17.95 6.18
C THR A 521 -11.45 18.23 6.97
N LEU A 522 -10.40 17.45 6.74
CA LEU A 522 -9.09 17.63 7.38
C LEU A 522 -7.99 17.19 6.42
N ASN A 523 -7.03 18.07 6.19
CA ASN A 523 -5.80 17.79 5.47
C ASN A 523 -4.60 18.09 6.35
N VAL A 524 -3.74 17.12 6.62
CA VAL A 524 -2.60 17.25 7.53
C VAL A 524 -1.28 17.38 6.76
N VAL A 525 -0.30 18.00 7.42
CA VAL A 525 1.05 18.19 6.89
C VAL A 525 2.07 18.23 8.03
N GLY A 526 3.27 17.78 7.74
CA GLY A 526 4.44 17.95 8.59
C GLY A 526 4.80 16.73 9.42
N SER A 527 5.19 16.93 10.68
CA SER A 527 5.68 15.86 11.55
C SER A 527 4.80 15.71 12.78
N PHE A 528 4.49 14.47 13.11
CA PHE A 528 3.80 14.11 14.36
C PHE A 528 4.55 14.59 15.61
N ASN A 529 5.87 14.78 15.52
CA ASN A 529 6.71 15.21 16.64
C ASN A 529 6.72 16.75 16.88
N TRP A 530 5.96 17.53 16.12
CA TRP A 530 5.91 18.97 16.31
C TRP A 530 5.14 19.34 17.58
N THR A 531 5.74 20.21 18.39
CA THR A 531 5.19 20.67 19.68
C THR A 531 4.79 22.14 19.64
N ASP A 532 5.79 23.01 19.46
CA ASP A 532 5.66 24.47 19.51
C ASP A 532 5.85 25.03 18.11
N ILE A 533 4.75 25.21 17.39
CA ILE A 533 4.73 25.69 16.01
C ILE A 533 3.72 26.84 15.83
N THR A 534 3.94 27.60 14.78
CA THR A 534 3.01 28.58 14.25
C THR A 534 2.63 28.17 12.83
N ILE A 535 1.34 28.04 12.55
CA ILE A 535 0.79 27.89 11.20
C ILE A 535 0.08 29.19 10.79
N SER A 536 0.31 29.63 9.55
CA SER A 536 -0.41 30.72 8.91
C SER A 536 -0.84 30.32 7.51
N THR A 537 -2.03 30.74 7.08
CA THR A 537 -2.53 30.51 5.72
C THR A 537 -3.59 31.54 5.35
N ASP A 538 -3.72 31.83 4.07
CA ASP A 538 -4.83 32.58 3.53
C ASP A 538 -5.98 31.64 3.21
N ILE A 539 -7.20 31.97 3.60
CA ILE A 539 -8.41 31.17 3.42
C ILE A 539 -9.49 31.98 2.73
N LEU A 540 -10.11 31.41 1.70
CA LEU A 540 -11.31 31.94 1.06
C LEU A 540 -12.48 30.99 1.23
N LEU A 541 -13.55 31.50 1.87
CA LEU A 541 -14.86 30.88 1.87
C LEU A 541 -15.82 31.78 1.10
N GLY A 542 -16.25 31.33 -0.07
CA GLY A 542 -17.14 32.19 -0.88
C GLY A 542 -17.68 31.47 -2.11
N GLY A 543 -18.77 31.99 -2.65
CA GLY A 543 -19.42 31.42 -3.83
C GLY A 543 -20.46 30.35 -3.52
N VAL A 544 -20.96 29.73 -4.59
CA VAL A 544 -21.93 28.64 -4.49
C VAL A 544 -21.22 27.37 -3.99
N ASN A 545 -21.87 26.65 -3.09
CA ASN A 545 -21.35 25.42 -2.47
C ASN A 545 -20.12 25.61 -1.57
N ALA A 546 -19.84 26.82 -1.09
CA ALA A 546 -18.79 27.02 -0.09
C ALA A 546 -19.17 26.37 1.25
N SER A 547 -18.16 25.91 2.01
CA SER A 547 -18.34 25.54 3.40
C SER A 547 -18.74 26.76 4.25
N ASP A 548 -19.40 26.55 5.39
CA ASP A 548 -19.79 27.63 6.31
C ASP A 548 -18.57 28.17 7.05
N GLY A 549 -17.64 27.31 7.44
CA GLY A 549 -16.44 27.63 8.17
C GLY A 549 -15.23 26.84 7.71
N ALA A 550 -14.05 27.37 7.99
CA ALA A 550 -12.78 26.68 7.80
C ALA A 550 -11.87 26.90 9.01
N PHE A 551 -10.86 26.07 9.13
CA PHE A 551 -9.92 26.11 10.24
C PHE A 551 -8.48 25.87 9.83
N ILE A 552 -7.58 26.31 10.71
CA ILE A 552 -6.20 25.83 10.78
C ILE A 552 -6.01 25.08 12.10
N GLY A 553 -5.14 24.08 12.12
CA GLY A 553 -4.93 23.23 13.29
C GLY A 553 -3.47 22.92 13.54
N VAL A 554 -3.13 22.67 14.80
CA VAL A 554 -1.81 22.21 15.25
C VAL A 554 -1.94 21.15 16.33
N ARG A 555 -0.87 20.37 16.55
CA ARG A 555 -0.87 19.22 17.48
C ARG A 555 -1.98 18.20 17.18
N ILE A 556 -2.30 18.00 15.90
CA ILE A 556 -3.31 17.04 15.48
C ILE A 556 -2.75 15.64 15.67
N ASN A 557 -3.39 14.85 16.53
CA ASN A 557 -2.84 13.57 17.00
C ASN A 557 -3.47 12.34 16.38
N ASN A 558 -4.47 12.51 15.53
CA ASN A 558 -5.21 11.39 14.96
C ASN A 558 -5.72 11.70 13.55
N GLY A 559 -5.92 10.66 12.77
CA GLY A 559 -6.42 10.71 11.40
C GLY A 559 -7.01 9.36 11.00
N GLY A 560 -6.95 9.02 9.73
CA GLY A 560 -7.43 7.76 9.21
C GLY A 560 -8.92 7.56 9.44
N CYS A 561 -9.34 6.32 9.61
CA CYS A 561 -10.74 5.95 9.86
C CYS A 561 -11.33 6.54 11.15
N THR A 562 -10.50 7.11 11.99
CA THR A 562 -10.90 7.72 13.27
C THR A 562 -10.68 9.23 13.30
N THR A 563 -10.63 9.90 12.16
CA THR A 563 -10.49 11.37 12.03
C THR A 563 -11.48 12.12 12.91
N TYR A 564 -12.70 11.63 13.09
CA TYR A 564 -13.70 12.23 13.99
C TYR A 564 -13.25 12.32 15.46
N ALA A 565 -12.27 11.51 15.86
CA ALA A 565 -11.70 11.51 17.21
C ALA A 565 -10.41 12.33 17.31
N ALA A 566 -10.02 13.05 16.26
CA ALA A 566 -8.81 13.85 16.27
C ALA A 566 -8.88 14.95 17.33
N MET A 567 -7.87 14.94 18.20
CA MET A 567 -7.60 15.98 19.18
C MET A 567 -6.46 16.84 18.67
N GLY A 568 -6.47 18.09 19.07
CA GLY A 568 -5.48 19.10 18.66
C GLY A 568 -5.92 20.48 19.13
N LEU A 569 -5.46 21.51 18.45
CA LEU A 569 -5.94 22.87 18.62
C LEU A 569 -6.41 23.36 17.26
N PHE A 570 -7.71 23.59 17.11
CA PHE A 570 -8.35 23.95 15.86
C PHE A 570 -8.94 25.35 15.96
N PHE A 571 -8.43 26.28 15.15
CA PHE A 571 -8.90 27.66 15.10
C PHE A 571 -9.84 27.83 13.90
N PHE A 572 -11.14 27.80 14.17
CA PHE A 572 -12.22 27.97 13.19
C PHE A 572 -12.57 29.46 13.00
N THR A 573 -12.89 29.82 11.74
CA THR A 573 -13.50 31.12 11.38
C THR A 573 -14.69 30.93 10.45
N TYR A 574 -15.68 31.84 10.62
CA TYR A 574 -16.95 31.85 9.87
C TYR A 574 -17.18 33.25 9.28
N PRO A 575 -16.71 33.53 8.06
CA PRO A 575 -16.71 34.87 7.47
C PRO A 575 -18.11 35.49 7.27
N ASN A 576 -19.14 34.64 7.12
CA ASN A 576 -20.51 35.11 6.91
C ASN A 576 -21.08 35.92 8.08
N ASP A 577 -20.62 35.66 9.30
CA ASP A 577 -21.10 36.34 10.51
C ASP A 577 -19.99 36.80 11.47
N GLY A 578 -18.72 36.61 11.07
CA GLY A 578 -17.55 37.01 11.82
C GLY A 578 -17.27 36.23 13.10
N ARG A 579 -17.87 35.03 13.25
CA ARG A 579 -17.59 34.12 14.38
C ARG A 579 -16.22 33.51 14.27
N PHE A 580 -15.62 33.21 15.43
CA PHE A 580 -14.46 32.38 15.56
C PHE A 580 -14.54 31.47 16.78
N SER A 581 -13.78 30.38 16.79
CA SER A 581 -13.57 29.54 17.96
C SER A 581 -12.23 28.83 17.91
N LEU A 582 -11.62 28.63 19.08
CA LEU A 582 -10.54 27.67 19.28
C LEU A 582 -11.11 26.46 20.01
N THR A 583 -10.92 25.27 19.46
CA THR A 583 -11.41 24.01 20.04
C THR A 583 -10.26 23.03 20.25
N SER A 584 -10.45 22.04 21.16
CA SER A 584 -9.48 20.98 21.38
C SER A 584 -9.83 19.66 20.64
N ASP A 585 -10.85 19.67 19.82
CA ASP A 585 -11.26 18.56 18.95
C ASP A 585 -11.68 19.07 17.57
N VAL A 586 -11.54 18.19 16.57
CA VAL A 586 -11.86 18.51 15.16
C VAL A 586 -13.36 18.75 14.93
N LEU A 587 -14.22 18.19 15.79
CA LEU A 587 -15.68 18.36 15.70
C LEU A 587 -16.16 19.73 16.18
N GLY A 588 -15.27 20.58 16.70
CA GLY A 588 -15.63 21.90 17.23
C GLY A 588 -16.46 21.87 18.50
N LYS A 589 -16.52 20.74 19.23
CA LYS A 589 -17.38 20.57 20.41
C LYS A 589 -16.76 21.07 21.70
N ASN A 590 -15.46 20.86 21.87
CA ASN A 590 -14.72 21.24 23.08
C ASN A 590 -14.13 22.64 22.92
N VAL A 591 -14.97 23.65 23.05
CA VAL A 591 -14.60 25.07 22.84
C VAL A 591 -13.73 25.57 24.01
N ILE A 592 -12.55 26.10 23.71
CA ILE A 592 -11.63 26.73 24.64
C ILE A 592 -11.95 28.23 24.73
N VAL A 593 -12.09 28.89 23.59
CA VAL A 593 -12.52 30.31 23.48
C VAL A 593 -13.32 30.48 22.19
N SER A 594 -14.28 31.38 22.22
CA SER A 594 -15.05 31.80 21.04
C SER A 594 -15.43 33.25 21.11
N GLY A 595 -15.71 33.84 19.97
CA GLY A 595 -16.11 35.23 19.87
C GLY A 595 -16.67 35.62 18.51
N ARG A 596 -16.89 36.89 18.31
CA ARG A 596 -17.34 37.48 17.04
C ARG A 596 -16.65 38.80 16.79
N GLU A 597 -15.99 38.90 15.62
CA GLU A 597 -15.24 40.10 15.19
C GLU A 597 -15.50 40.37 13.69
N SER A 598 -16.73 40.80 13.38
CA SER A 598 -17.20 40.98 11.99
C SER A 598 -16.43 42.06 11.22
N GLY A 599 -15.68 42.95 11.93
CA GLY A 599 -14.81 43.92 11.28
C GLY A 599 -13.41 43.39 10.93
N VAL A 600 -13.07 42.23 11.45
CA VAL A 600 -11.77 41.56 11.24
C VAL A 600 -11.94 40.32 10.36
N ILE A 601 -12.89 39.45 10.68
CA ILE A 601 -13.26 38.28 9.87
C ILE A 601 -14.30 38.74 8.85
N VAL A 602 -13.93 38.78 7.58
CA VAL A 602 -14.71 39.42 6.52
C VAL A 602 -15.00 38.43 5.36
N PRO A 603 -16.07 38.62 4.57
CA PRO A 603 -16.23 37.94 3.31
C PRO A 603 -15.03 38.19 2.40
N GLY A 604 -14.51 37.15 1.75
CA GLY A 604 -13.30 37.20 0.95
C GLY A 604 -12.12 36.49 1.61
N TRP A 605 -10.92 36.81 1.17
CA TRP A 605 -9.70 36.25 1.72
C TRP A 605 -9.44 36.73 3.15
N ASN A 606 -9.12 35.79 4.04
CA ASN A 606 -8.69 36.05 5.41
C ASN A 606 -7.39 35.31 5.69
N THR A 607 -6.40 36.04 6.21
CA THR A 607 -5.15 35.42 6.69
C THR A 607 -5.32 34.98 8.13
N LEU A 608 -5.30 33.70 8.40
CA LEU A 608 -5.36 33.13 9.74
C LEU A 608 -3.97 32.71 10.20
N THR A 609 -3.68 32.97 11.49
CA THR A 609 -2.46 32.47 12.14
C THR A 609 -2.81 31.89 13.50
N LEU A 610 -2.30 30.69 13.77
CA LEU A 610 -2.37 30.01 15.07
C LEU A 610 -0.96 29.66 15.54
N SER A 611 -0.54 30.27 16.65
CA SER A 611 0.73 30.03 17.30
C SER A 611 0.54 29.29 18.61
N VAL A 612 1.27 28.21 18.84
CA VAL A 612 1.22 27.47 20.10
C VAL A 612 2.63 27.37 20.66
N LYS A 613 2.80 27.83 21.92
CA LYS A 613 4.05 27.75 22.68
C LYS A 613 3.76 27.23 24.10
N GLY A 614 4.25 26.04 24.40
CA GLY A 614 3.92 25.37 25.65
C GLY A 614 2.40 25.20 25.82
N THR A 615 1.84 25.85 26.81
CA THR A 615 0.39 25.81 27.11
C THR A 615 -0.35 27.12 26.73
N VAL A 616 0.23 27.96 25.89
CA VAL A 616 -0.42 29.19 25.42
C VAL A 616 -0.65 29.08 23.91
N ALA A 617 -1.90 29.34 23.50
CA ALA A 617 -2.26 29.48 22.09
C ALA A 617 -2.70 30.92 21.80
N THR A 618 -2.20 31.47 20.70
CA THR A 618 -2.54 32.80 20.19
C THR A 618 -3.11 32.66 18.78
N GLY A 619 -4.31 33.20 18.57
CA GLY A 619 -4.98 33.23 17.27
C GLY A 619 -5.10 34.66 16.75
N ILE A 620 -4.69 34.84 15.49
CA ILE A 620 -4.67 36.12 14.78
C ILE A 620 -5.45 35.93 13.47
N CYS A 621 -6.27 36.93 13.15
CA CYS A 621 -6.93 37.03 11.85
C CYS A 621 -6.67 38.43 11.26
N ASN A 622 -6.23 38.45 9.99
CA ASN A 622 -5.93 39.70 9.27
C ASN A 622 -5.03 40.66 10.05
N GLY A 623 -4.05 40.12 10.79
CA GLY A 623 -3.11 40.89 11.63
C GLY A 623 -3.65 41.33 12.98
N VAL A 624 -4.90 41.03 13.33
CA VAL A 624 -5.53 41.38 14.61
C VAL A 624 -5.54 40.12 15.50
N GLU A 625 -4.99 40.23 16.71
CA GLU A 625 -5.06 39.20 17.74
C GLU A 625 -6.50 39.07 18.26
N LEU A 626 -7.10 37.89 18.07
CA LEU A 626 -8.45 37.59 18.54
C LEU A 626 -8.46 36.94 19.92
N PHE A 627 -7.42 36.17 20.24
CA PHE A 627 -7.25 35.55 21.54
C PHE A 627 -5.79 35.18 21.82
N SER A 628 -5.46 35.18 23.12
CA SER A 628 -4.25 34.55 23.67
C SER A 628 -4.64 33.89 24.98
N VAL A 629 -4.69 32.52 24.98
CA VAL A 629 -5.36 31.74 26.04
C VAL A 629 -4.53 30.51 26.43
N LEU A 630 -4.79 30.03 27.66
CA LEU A 630 -4.25 28.77 28.11
C LEU A 630 -4.99 27.59 27.44
N VAL A 631 -4.24 26.59 27.00
CA VAL A 631 -4.76 25.40 26.33
C VAL A 631 -4.39 24.15 27.10
N PRO A 632 -5.12 23.03 26.88
CA PRO A 632 -4.77 21.74 27.46
C PRO A 632 -3.33 21.30 27.11
N SER A 633 -2.69 20.61 28.04
CA SER A 633 -1.35 20.04 27.82
C SER A 633 -1.36 18.80 26.91
N PHE A 634 -2.52 18.23 26.64
CA PHE A 634 -2.70 17.09 25.73
C PHE A 634 -3.68 17.44 24.59
N PRO A 635 -3.36 17.10 23.34
CA PRO A 635 -2.09 16.49 22.89
C PRO A 635 -0.91 17.48 22.98
N ALA A 636 0.28 16.95 23.34
CA ALA A 636 1.49 17.75 23.48
C ALA A 636 2.19 17.98 22.14
N ASN A 637 1.95 17.13 21.16
CA ASN A 637 2.55 17.12 19.83
C ASN A 637 1.54 16.63 18.79
N GLY A 638 1.86 16.79 17.52
CA GLY A 638 1.06 16.33 16.39
C GLY A 638 1.29 17.14 15.14
N PHE A 639 0.61 16.75 14.07
CA PHE A 639 0.67 17.41 12.77
C PHE A 639 0.08 18.83 12.81
N ALA A 640 0.43 19.64 11.81
CA ALA A 640 -0.34 20.80 11.41
C ALA A 640 -1.38 20.40 10.37
N GLY A 641 -2.42 21.22 10.17
CA GLY A 641 -3.42 20.93 9.15
C GLY A 641 -4.39 22.08 8.90
N VAL A 642 -5.19 21.90 7.85
CA VAL A 642 -6.27 22.78 7.45
C VAL A 642 -7.53 21.97 7.16
N GLY A 643 -8.70 22.59 7.21
CA GLY A 643 -9.93 21.90 6.90
C GLY A 643 -11.16 22.78 6.97
N THR A 644 -12.32 22.16 6.81
CA THR A 644 -13.63 22.81 6.83
C THR A 644 -14.55 22.17 7.87
N ASP A 645 -15.54 22.90 8.35
CA ASP A 645 -16.51 22.39 9.33
C ASP A 645 -17.58 21.49 8.69
N ILE A 646 -17.88 21.71 7.40
CA ILE A 646 -18.76 20.86 6.59
C ILE A 646 -18.13 20.63 5.22
N TYR A 647 -18.60 19.62 4.48
CA TYR A 647 -18.27 19.46 3.06
C TYR A 647 -18.72 20.71 2.28
N GLY A 648 -17.86 21.20 1.38
CA GLY A 648 -18.07 22.39 0.58
C GLY A 648 -16.75 23.00 0.17
N TYR A 649 -16.75 23.89 -0.81
CA TYR A 649 -15.54 24.53 -1.30
C TYR A 649 -14.91 25.42 -0.23
N ALA A 650 -13.59 25.36 -0.14
CA ALA A 650 -12.73 26.28 0.60
C ALA A 650 -11.37 26.31 -0.08
N ASP A 651 -10.85 27.52 -0.29
CA ASP A 651 -9.53 27.73 -0.87
C ASP A 651 -8.52 28.04 0.23
N PHE A 652 -7.35 27.45 0.12
CA PHE A 652 -6.21 27.66 1.02
C PHE A 652 -4.99 28.05 0.20
N ASP A 653 -4.26 29.08 0.66
CA ASP A 653 -3.06 29.54 -0.02
C ASP A 653 -2.01 30.02 0.99
N ASN A 654 -0.77 30.18 0.54
CA ASN A 654 0.33 30.73 1.33
C ASN A 654 0.50 30.04 2.70
N ILE A 655 0.42 28.71 2.74
CA ILE A 655 0.61 27.93 3.97
C ILE A 655 2.05 28.12 4.45
N GLN A 656 2.22 28.65 5.64
CA GLN A 656 3.52 28.81 6.29
C GLN A 656 3.51 28.17 7.67
N ILE A 657 4.48 27.27 7.94
CA ILE A 657 4.66 26.66 9.26
C ILE A 657 6.08 26.93 9.74
N THR A 658 6.19 27.47 10.98
CA THR A 658 7.46 27.84 11.59
C THR A 658 7.53 27.36 13.04
N ASN A 659 8.74 27.33 13.62
CA ASN A 659 8.88 27.18 15.08
C ASN A 659 8.28 28.40 15.80
N ALA A 660 7.45 28.17 16.81
CA ALA A 660 6.85 29.23 17.62
C ALA A 660 7.86 29.97 18.53
N ALA A 661 9.09 29.47 18.66
CA ALA A 661 10.12 30.06 19.52
C ALA A 661 10.83 31.28 18.92
N ASP A 662 10.64 31.58 17.63
CA ASP A 662 11.35 32.67 16.94
C ASP A 662 10.43 33.80 16.46
N PRO A 663 10.06 34.74 17.37
CA PRO A 663 9.26 35.91 16.97
C PRO A 663 10.03 36.89 16.05
N SER A 664 11.35 36.69 15.87
CA SER A 664 12.19 37.58 15.07
C SER A 664 12.31 37.20 13.60
N ALA A 665 11.82 36.03 13.19
CA ALA A 665 11.86 35.56 11.80
C ALA A 665 10.95 36.33 10.84
N SER A 666 9.99 37.12 11.36
CA SER A 666 9.03 37.90 10.55
C SER A 666 9.64 39.12 9.82
N LYS A 667 10.92 39.43 9.97
CA LYS A 667 11.59 40.59 9.34
C LYS A 667 12.83 40.29 8.50
N LYS A 668 13.24 39.08 8.31
CA LYS A 668 14.29 38.72 7.35
C LYS A 668 13.67 37.96 6.20
N LYS A 669 13.67 38.54 4.99
CA LYS A 669 13.57 37.79 3.74
C LYS A 669 14.71 36.74 3.74
N SER A 670 14.51 35.58 4.33
CA SER A 670 15.42 34.47 4.22
C SER A 670 15.23 33.90 2.82
N LYS A 671 16.34 33.71 2.12
CA LYS A 671 16.36 32.80 0.97
C LYS A 671 15.89 31.45 1.48
N ALA A 672 14.65 31.09 1.21
CA ALA A 672 14.14 29.76 1.44
C ALA A 672 15.02 28.79 0.65
N LEU A 673 15.44 27.72 1.29
CA LEU A 673 15.93 26.54 0.59
C LEU A 673 14.71 25.94 -0.08
N TYR A 674 14.46 26.36 -1.31
CA TYR A 674 13.52 25.65 -2.18
C TYR A 674 14.08 24.24 -2.38
N PHE A 675 13.26 23.21 -2.23
CA PHE A 675 13.49 21.94 -2.90
C PHE A 675 13.62 22.29 -4.38
N GLN A 676 14.80 22.21 -4.95
CA GLN A 676 15.01 22.44 -6.37
C GLN A 676 14.26 21.35 -7.15
N LYS A 677 13.05 21.66 -7.57
CA LYS A 677 12.43 20.99 -8.70
C LYS A 677 13.11 21.52 -9.94
N GLU A 678 13.98 20.71 -10.54
CA GLU A 678 14.36 20.94 -11.93
C GLU A 678 13.12 20.78 -12.80
N SER A 679 12.73 21.84 -13.47
CA SER A 679 11.64 21.86 -14.43
C SER A 679 12.00 20.92 -15.59
N HIS A 680 11.33 19.78 -15.68
CA HIS A 680 11.32 19.00 -16.89
C HIS A 680 10.17 19.47 -17.77
N ASP A 681 10.53 20.17 -18.83
CA ASP A 681 9.69 20.38 -20.02
C ASP A 681 9.15 19.02 -20.49
N VAL A 682 7.85 18.84 -20.37
CA VAL A 682 7.13 17.77 -21.04
C VAL A 682 6.68 18.36 -22.40
N SER A 683 7.55 18.29 -23.38
CA SER A 683 7.15 18.45 -24.79
C SER A 683 7.12 17.09 -25.48
N ALA A 684 5.92 16.79 -26.00
CA ALA A 684 5.46 15.72 -26.90
C ALA A 684 5.26 14.32 -26.29
#